data_4489853cede2704245a41b890d1e2055
#
_entry.id   4489853cede2704245a41b890d1e2055
#
_cell.length_a   1.000
_cell.length_b   1.000
_cell.length_c   1.000
_cell.angle_alpha   90.00
_cell.angle_beta   90.00
_cell.angle_gamma   90.00
#
_symmetry.space_group_name_H-M   'P 1'
#
loop_
_entity.id
_entity.type
_entity.pdbx_description
1 polymer ?
#
loop_
_entity_poly.entity_id
_entity_poly.type
_entity_poly.pdbx_seq_one_letter_code
_entity_poly.pdbx_strand_id
1 'polypeptide(L)'
;MEDATLNINQPNPGMTKLVFTVKEKCKLCYTCVRECPAKAIRITGGQAEVITERCIACGNCVKVCSQNAKVFRREIDPVTKLIQSGAKVIAMVAPSFPAEFSEVPDHRLLVGMIRQLGFRHVLEVAFGADLVARKYKEQLNSGIPAISSDCPAIVSFIERYYPELAGNLAEVVSPMVAMARVARSIYGVDSILVFIGPCLAKKAESKEIDNALTFRELREMFDINRINLKMVLPSEFDPPLSGRGAIFPLSHGLLNTMEVTEDILSENVLVAGGKPNFADALREFEQGNLKGHHIHLLCCEGCIMGPGMSPYLNTAAASNRFAKKAAIIRYANAKMATINREEWQENVDEYSKLDLSRTFKPNDMRVVRPSNEEIRGVMYRMGKYGPGDYLNCGACGYDSCEEHAIAIISGLAETEMCLPFSIERLHKYIRELNISNEKLATVQEALRHSEKLAGMGQLSAGIAHELNNPLGVITMYSNILREEVPAEDPIQKDLELIVEQADRCRKIVGGLLNFARKNQVNIAETDVVKLAEHSINSVIVPTDVTLGLENHLRDRTAMLDFDQMTQVLTNLIKNSIEAMPDGGKITLGLTDTEDKIMIRVTDNGTGIPAEHMDKLYTPFFTTKAIGKGTGLGLPIIYGIVKMHKGDIKVESNADPSAGATGTTFTLIFPRQRAVIQ
;
A
#
# COMPACT_ATOMS: atom_id res chain seq x y z
N MET A 1 -12.89 -1.46 27.16
CA MET A 1 -11.77 -1.09 26.26
C MET A 1 -10.52 -1.69 26.89
N GLU A 2 -10.12 -2.84 26.38
CA GLU A 2 -9.06 -3.64 26.96
C GLU A 2 -7.70 -2.99 26.73
N ASP A 3 -7.01 -2.76 27.85
CA ASP A 3 -5.62 -2.31 27.90
C ASP A 3 -4.70 -3.42 27.38
N ALA A 4 -4.20 -3.23 26.17
CA ALA A 4 -3.09 -4.05 25.68
C ALA A 4 -1.81 -3.63 26.43
N THR A 5 -1.55 -4.25 27.57
CA THR A 5 -0.26 -4.22 28.25
C THR A 5 0.78 -4.87 27.35
N LEU A 6 1.49 -4.04 26.58
CA LEU A 6 2.63 -4.45 25.76
C LEU A 6 3.77 -4.94 26.69
N ASN A 7 3.93 -6.24 26.75
CA ASN A 7 5.09 -6.89 27.34
C ASN A 7 6.30 -6.61 26.42
N ILE A 8 7.08 -5.58 26.75
CA ILE A 8 8.21 -5.12 25.93
C ILE A 8 9.43 -5.90 26.40
N ASN A 9 9.86 -6.87 25.60
CA ASN A 9 11.16 -7.55 25.74
C ASN A 9 12.28 -6.53 25.90
N GLN A 10 13.08 -6.69 26.94
CA GLN A 10 14.17 -5.80 27.36
C GLN A 10 15.21 -5.64 26.25
N PRO A 11 15.56 -4.42 25.88
CA PRO A 11 16.72 -4.18 25.03
C PRO A 11 18.02 -4.10 25.84
N ASN A 12 19.12 -4.33 25.16
CA ASN A 12 20.51 -4.28 25.63
C ASN A 12 20.81 -3.13 26.63
N PRO A 13 21.61 -3.33 27.68
CA PRO A 13 21.78 -2.39 28.80
C PRO A 13 22.68 -1.18 28.47
N GLY A 14 22.28 -0.35 27.48
CA GLY A 14 23.03 0.85 27.12
C GLY A 14 22.22 2.02 26.57
N MET A 15 21.12 1.75 25.85
CA MET A 15 20.27 2.81 25.28
C MET A 15 18.79 2.47 25.45
N THR A 16 18.12 3.20 26.30
CA THR A 16 16.67 3.02 26.51
C THR A 16 15.87 3.60 25.36
N LYS A 17 15.17 2.75 24.63
CA LYS A 17 14.25 3.16 23.56
C LYS A 17 13.15 4.04 24.17
N LEU A 18 13.07 5.30 23.72
CA LEU A 18 12.09 6.28 24.24
C LEU A 18 10.84 6.39 23.38
N VAL A 19 10.95 6.14 22.08
CA VAL A 19 9.83 6.27 21.14
C VAL A 19 9.62 4.95 20.41
N PHE A 20 8.36 4.52 20.32
CA PHE A 20 7.96 3.25 19.74
C PHE A 20 6.94 3.45 18.62
N THR A 21 6.73 2.41 17.82
CA THR A 21 5.62 2.36 16.85
C THR A 21 4.66 1.26 17.24
N VAL A 22 3.39 1.60 17.38
CA VAL A 22 2.28 0.65 17.49
C VAL A 22 1.95 0.20 16.07
N LYS A 23 2.31 -1.04 15.75
CA LYS A 23 2.29 -1.58 14.38
C LYS A 23 0.90 -1.54 13.76
N GLU A 24 -0.11 -1.92 14.51
CA GLU A 24 -1.51 -2.03 14.08
C GLU A 24 -2.11 -0.66 13.70
N LYS A 25 -1.59 0.42 14.30
CA LYS A 25 -2.02 1.80 14.03
C LYS A 25 -1.26 2.45 12.88
N CYS A 26 -0.08 1.91 12.50
CA CYS A 26 0.75 2.52 11.47
C CYS A 26 0.16 2.31 10.06
N LYS A 27 -0.10 3.38 9.33
CA LYS A 27 -0.63 3.37 7.95
C LYS A 27 0.40 3.76 6.89
N LEU A 28 1.70 3.74 7.23
CA LEU A 28 2.81 4.04 6.29
C LEU A 28 2.67 5.35 5.52
N CYS A 29 2.17 6.40 6.17
CA CYS A 29 2.00 7.71 5.53
C CYS A 29 3.31 8.51 5.40
N TYR A 30 4.43 7.98 5.87
CA TYR A 30 5.78 8.56 5.87
C TYR A 30 5.92 9.92 6.55
N THR A 31 4.87 10.50 7.16
CA THR A 31 4.93 11.80 7.83
C THR A 31 6.01 11.85 8.90
N CYS A 32 6.13 10.80 9.72
CA CYS A 32 7.17 10.73 10.75
C CYS A 32 8.59 10.66 10.17
N VAL A 33 8.79 10.09 8.98
CA VAL A 33 10.09 10.05 8.26
C VAL A 33 10.43 11.44 7.74
N ARG A 34 9.48 12.11 7.05
CA ARG A 34 9.65 13.49 6.55
C ARG A 34 9.99 14.46 7.65
N GLU A 35 9.24 14.36 8.76
CA GLU A 35 9.34 15.30 9.87
C GLU A 35 10.46 14.97 10.87
N CYS A 36 11.21 13.89 10.67
CA CYS A 36 12.33 13.53 11.54
C CYS A 36 13.59 14.33 11.15
N PRO A 37 14.07 15.26 11.99
CA PRO A 37 15.29 16.02 11.68
C PRO A 37 16.53 15.13 11.61
N ALA A 38 16.57 14.08 12.41
CA ALA A 38 17.67 13.13 12.51
C ALA A 38 17.60 11.96 11.52
N LYS A 39 16.55 11.91 10.65
CA LYS A 39 16.29 10.76 9.75
C LYS A 39 16.46 9.41 10.48
N ALA A 40 15.98 9.35 11.73
CA ALA A 40 16.10 8.20 12.65
C ALA A 40 14.91 7.24 12.58
N ILE A 41 14.14 7.28 11.50
CA ILE A 41 12.99 6.38 11.26
C ILE A 41 13.20 5.68 9.95
N ARG A 42 13.32 4.34 10.01
CA ARG A 42 13.39 3.49 8.83
C ARG A 42 12.03 2.87 8.53
N ILE A 43 11.83 2.52 7.28
CA ILE A 43 10.74 1.66 6.84
C ILE A 43 11.34 0.30 6.54
N THR A 44 10.79 -0.73 7.12
CA THR A 44 11.22 -2.11 6.91
C THR A 44 10.02 -3.03 7.02
N GLY A 45 9.83 -3.89 6.02
CA GLY A 45 8.73 -4.86 6.00
C GLY A 45 7.35 -4.20 6.18
N GLY A 46 7.15 -3.04 5.56
CA GLY A 46 5.88 -2.33 5.64
C GLY A 46 5.59 -1.69 7.01
N GLN A 47 6.62 -1.37 7.81
CA GLN A 47 6.48 -0.73 9.12
C GLN A 47 7.48 0.40 9.33
N ALA A 48 7.03 1.45 10.02
CA ALA A 48 7.89 2.56 10.41
C ALA A 48 8.54 2.27 11.78
N GLU A 49 9.84 2.04 11.81
CA GLU A 49 10.60 1.76 13.02
C GLU A 49 11.52 2.93 13.41
N VAL A 50 11.63 3.21 14.73
CA VAL A 50 12.56 4.21 15.25
C VAL A 50 13.90 3.54 15.54
N ILE A 51 14.97 4.06 14.96
CA ILE A 51 16.35 3.61 15.17
C ILE A 51 16.87 4.35 16.41
N THR A 52 17.01 3.63 17.52
CA THR A 52 17.30 4.21 18.83
C THR A 52 18.62 4.96 18.84
N GLU A 53 19.65 4.43 18.21
CA GLU A 53 21.01 4.97 18.17
C GLU A 53 21.06 6.31 17.44
N ARG A 54 20.23 6.47 16.41
CA ARG A 54 20.11 7.70 15.61
C ARG A 54 19.15 8.71 16.21
N CYS A 55 18.22 8.27 17.07
CA CYS A 55 17.12 9.08 17.58
C CYS A 55 17.61 10.10 18.61
N ILE A 56 17.28 11.39 18.38
CA ILE A 56 17.58 12.50 19.31
C ILE A 56 16.48 12.73 20.35
N ALA A 57 15.54 11.83 20.47
CA ALA A 57 14.41 11.87 21.41
C ALA A 57 13.54 13.14 21.37
N CYS A 58 13.59 13.93 20.29
CA CYS A 58 12.84 15.20 20.20
C CYS A 58 11.29 15.02 20.26
N GLY A 59 10.77 13.81 19.96
CA GLY A 59 9.34 13.50 20.02
C GLY A 59 8.50 14.10 18.91
N ASN A 60 9.09 14.74 17.89
CA ASN A 60 8.34 15.32 16.79
C ASN A 60 7.48 14.27 16.04
N CYS A 61 8.00 13.06 15.85
CA CYS A 61 7.25 11.97 15.24
C CYS A 61 5.99 11.56 16.02
N VAL A 62 5.98 11.73 17.35
CA VAL A 62 4.79 11.52 18.18
C VAL A 62 3.77 12.64 17.93
N LYS A 63 4.25 13.90 17.86
CA LYS A 63 3.42 15.09 17.66
C LYS A 63 2.70 15.07 16.30
N VAL A 64 3.40 14.67 15.23
CA VAL A 64 2.89 14.74 13.84
C VAL A 64 2.12 13.50 13.41
N CYS A 65 2.06 12.45 14.23
CA CYS A 65 1.40 11.20 13.87
C CYS A 65 -0.12 11.30 14.05
N SER A 66 -0.85 11.59 12.99
CA SER A 66 -2.32 11.64 13.00
C SER A 66 -2.98 10.30 13.35
N GLN A 67 -2.26 9.18 13.17
CA GLN A 67 -2.76 7.84 13.49
C GLN A 67 -2.49 7.44 14.96
N ASN A 68 -1.84 8.29 15.75
CA ASN A 68 -1.38 7.97 17.10
C ASN A 68 -0.58 6.64 17.17
N ALA A 69 0.11 6.30 16.08
CA ALA A 69 0.94 5.09 15.99
C ALA A 69 2.32 5.27 16.63
N LYS A 70 2.79 6.51 16.81
CA LYS A 70 4.03 6.82 17.52
C LYS A 70 3.72 7.15 18.97
N VAL A 71 4.27 6.36 19.87
CA VAL A 71 4.10 6.49 21.32
C VAL A 71 5.47 6.60 22.00
N PHE A 72 5.50 7.10 23.22
CA PHE A 72 6.72 7.23 24.01
C PHE A 72 6.64 6.40 25.30
N ARG A 73 7.81 6.15 25.91
CA ARG A 73 7.91 5.43 27.17
C ARG A 73 7.20 6.19 28.28
N ARG A 74 6.24 5.52 28.88
CA ARG A 74 5.47 6.05 30.02
C ARG A 74 6.18 5.79 31.31
N GLU A 75 6.11 6.77 32.23
CA GLU A 75 6.71 6.66 33.57
C GLU A 75 5.71 6.88 34.71
N ILE A 76 4.40 6.79 34.44
CA ILE A 76 3.37 6.90 35.45
C ILE A 76 3.51 5.79 36.49
N ASP A 77 3.57 4.53 36.04
CA ASP A 77 3.63 3.39 36.96
C ASP A 77 4.92 3.37 37.82
N PRO A 78 6.13 3.60 37.27
CA PRO A 78 7.33 3.74 38.08
C PRO A 78 7.21 4.84 39.13
N VAL A 79 6.75 6.02 38.75
CA VAL A 79 6.59 7.17 39.66
C VAL A 79 5.53 6.90 40.72
N THR A 80 4.41 6.30 40.35
CA THR A 80 3.35 5.93 41.30
C THR A 80 3.87 4.94 42.37
N LYS A 81 4.64 3.93 41.94
CA LYS A 81 5.28 2.97 42.87
C LYS A 81 6.26 3.65 43.84
N LEU A 82 7.05 4.59 43.35
CA LEU A 82 7.98 5.36 44.19
C LEU A 82 7.23 6.19 45.23
N ILE A 83 6.16 6.87 44.85
CA ILE A 83 5.33 7.63 45.79
C ILE A 83 4.68 6.70 46.83
N GLN A 84 4.14 5.58 46.40
CA GLN A 84 3.49 4.60 47.30
C GLN A 84 4.46 3.90 48.25
N SER A 85 5.74 3.82 47.89
CA SER A 85 6.77 3.23 48.76
C SER A 85 7.09 4.08 50.00
N GLY A 86 6.56 5.31 50.09
CA GLY A 86 6.90 6.27 51.13
C GLY A 86 8.24 6.96 50.99
N ALA A 87 8.91 6.79 49.83
CA ALA A 87 10.16 7.47 49.52
C ALA A 87 9.99 8.99 49.45
N LYS A 88 11.07 9.73 49.68
CA LYS A 88 11.08 11.19 49.56
C LYS A 88 11.13 11.59 48.09
N VAL A 89 9.96 11.62 47.43
CA VAL A 89 9.82 11.96 46.03
C VAL A 89 9.58 13.48 45.87
N ILE A 90 10.39 14.13 45.08
CA ILE A 90 10.36 15.56 44.84
C ILE A 90 9.95 15.81 43.38
N ALA A 91 8.90 16.61 43.18
CA ALA A 91 8.49 17.07 41.84
C ALA A 91 9.27 18.32 41.45
N MET A 92 9.85 18.33 40.25
CA MET A 92 10.50 19.49 39.64
C MET A 92 9.71 19.90 38.40
N VAL A 93 8.92 20.99 38.50
CA VAL A 93 7.96 21.40 37.50
C VAL A 93 8.58 22.39 36.53
N ALA A 94 8.52 22.09 35.22
CA ALA A 94 9.04 22.94 34.17
C ALA A 94 8.26 24.27 34.07
N PRO A 95 8.92 25.41 33.75
CA PRO A 95 8.29 26.73 33.69
C PRO A 95 7.24 26.89 32.58
N SER A 96 7.04 25.87 31.75
CA SER A 96 5.99 25.84 30.72
C SER A 96 4.62 25.37 31.24
N PHE A 97 4.48 25.07 32.53
CA PHE A 97 3.20 24.61 33.11
C PHE A 97 2.03 25.59 32.93
N PRO A 98 2.22 26.95 32.97
CA PRO A 98 1.09 27.86 32.76
C PRO A 98 0.50 27.80 31.34
N ALA A 99 1.30 27.36 30.38
CA ALA A 99 0.84 27.15 29.00
C ALA A 99 0.07 25.82 28.83
N GLU A 100 0.32 24.83 29.70
CA GLU A 100 -0.39 23.56 29.69
C GLU A 100 -1.69 23.61 30.50
N PHE A 101 -1.65 24.21 31.69
CA PHE A 101 -2.74 24.27 32.65
C PHE A 101 -3.40 25.67 32.70
N SER A 102 -3.65 26.24 31.52
CA SER A 102 -4.22 27.60 31.40
C SER A 102 -5.64 27.70 31.95
N GLU A 103 -6.33 26.61 32.15
CA GLU A 103 -7.64 26.52 32.80
C GLU A 103 -7.57 26.61 34.34
N VAL A 104 -6.38 26.44 34.91
CA VAL A 104 -6.16 26.56 36.35
C VAL A 104 -5.96 28.04 36.68
N PRO A 105 -6.89 28.68 37.42
CA PRO A 105 -6.86 30.14 37.62
C PRO A 105 -5.71 30.59 38.51
N ASP A 106 -5.22 29.73 39.38
CA ASP A 106 -4.15 29.99 40.35
C ASP A 106 -3.17 28.83 40.33
N HIS A 107 -1.89 29.11 40.04
CA HIS A 107 -0.84 28.07 39.99
C HIS A 107 -0.70 27.29 41.30
N ARG A 108 -1.04 27.91 42.45
CA ARG A 108 -1.02 27.26 43.77
C ARG A 108 -1.96 26.06 43.87
N LEU A 109 -3.05 26.07 43.10
CA LEU A 109 -3.95 24.94 43.00
C LEU A 109 -3.27 23.76 42.25
N LEU A 110 -2.50 24.05 41.19
CA LEU A 110 -1.72 23.00 40.50
C LEU A 110 -0.69 22.37 41.43
N VAL A 111 0.03 23.20 42.19
CA VAL A 111 1.00 22.72 43.18
C VAL A 111 0.30 21.84 44.24
N GLY A 112 -0.87 22.27 44.72
CA GLY A 112 -1.71 21.49 45.62
C GLY A 112 -2.14 20.15 45.01
N MET A 113 -2.53 20.10 43.74
CA MET A 113 -2.87 18.87 43.02
C MET A 113 -1.68 17.90 42.97
N ILE A 114 -0.48 18.43 42.69
CA ILE A 114 0.75 17.63 42.65
C ILE A 114 1.07 17.06 44.04
N ARG A 115 0.90 17.85 45.12
CA ARG A 115 1.05 17.35 46.49
C ARG A 115 0.04 16.27 46.85
N GLN A 116 -1.21 16.36 46.38
CA GLN A 116 -2.20 15.33 46.57
C GLN A 116 -1.87 14.00 45.89
N LEU A 117 -1.04 14.00 44.83
CA LEU A 117 -0.48 12.77 44.25
C LEU A 117 0.49 12.06 45.22
N GLY A 118 1.00 12.77 46.24
CA GLY A 118 1.93 12.23 47.22
C GLY A 118 3.36 12.72 47.08
N PHE A 119 3.65 13.68 46.21
CA PHE A 119 4.97 14.32 46.14
C PHE A 119 5.24 15.09 47.45
N ARG A 120 6.40 14.84 48.03
CA ARG A 120 6.81 15.45 49.30
C ARG A 120 7.13 16.93 49.19
N HIS A 121 7.83 17.29 48.10
CA HIS A 121 8.19 18.66 47.76
C HIS A 121 7.87 18.93 46.30
N VAL A 122 7.57 20.19 45.97
CA VAL A 122 7.28 20.63 44.61
C VAL A 122 8.10 21.88 44.30
N LEU A 123 9.11 21.72 43.47
CA LEU A 123 10.07 22.75 43.11
C LEU A 123 9.80 23.29 41.71
N GLU A 124 10.15 24.55 41.50
CA GLU A 124 10.02 25.20 40.19
C GLU A 124 11.36 25.19 39.45
N VAL A 125 11.42 24.51 38.29
CA VAL A 125 12.64 24.45 37.45
C VAL A 125 13.02 25.83 36.89
N ALA A 126 12.13 26.79 36.94
CA ALA A 126 12.40 28.17 36.59
C ALA A 126 13.56 28.79 37.41
N PHE A 127 13.75 28.39 38.68
CA PHE A 127 14.92 28.83 39.44
C PHE A 127 16.23 28.25 38.84
N GLY A 128 16.23 26.99 38.43
CA GLY A 128 17.35 26.44 37.66
C GLY A 128 17.65 27.20 36.37
N ALA A 129 16.60 27.77 35.74
CA ALA A 129 16.78 28.63 34.57
C ALA A 129 17.42 29.98 34.90
N ASP A 130 17.11 30.58 36.08
CA ASP A 130 17.80 31.79 36.56
C ASP A 130 19.32 31.53 36.71
N LEU A 131 19.69 30.39 37.30
CA LEU A 131 21.11 30.00 37.48
C LEU A 131 21.81 29.78 36.14
N VAL A 132 21.18 29.04 35.24
CA VAL A 132 21.70 28.75 33.91
C VAL A 132 21.85 30.03 33.09
N ALA A 133 20.87 30.91 33.12
CA ALA A 133 20.95 32.21 32.44
C ALA A 133 22.15 33.06 32.91
N ARG A 134 22.44 33.04 34.20
CA ARG A 134 23.63 33.69 34.73
C ARG A 134 24.95 33.13 34.14
N LYS A 135 25.03 31.82 34.04
CA LYS A 135 26.20 31.15 33.42
C LYS A 135 26.35 31.46 31.92
N TYR A 136 25.26 31.51 31.21
CA TYR A 136 25.27 31.94 29.79
C TYR A 136 25.66 33.41 29.64
N LYS A 137 25.24 34.27 30.55
CA LYS A 137 25.66 35.68 30.55
C LYS A 137 27.15 35.83 30.78
N GLU A 138 27.72 35.05 31.72
CA GLU A 138 29.17 34.99 31.94
C GLU A 138 29.91 34.54 30.67
N GLN A 139 29.39 33.54 29.96
CA GLN A 139 29.99 33.05 28.73
C GLN A 139 29.84 34.04 27.56
N LEU A 140 28.71 34.71 27.44
CA LEU A 140 28.49 35.77 26.44
C LEU A 140 29.54 36.87 26.60
N ASN A 141 29.80 37.27 27.84
CA ASN A 141 30.80 38.29 28.17
C ASN A 141 32.25 37.85 27.90
N SER A 142 32.52 36.56 27.77
CA SER A 142 33.86 36.05 27.41
C SER A 142 34.20 36.30 25.94
N GLY A 143 33.22 36.61 25.08
CA GLY A 143 33.42 36.85 23.67
C GLY A 143 33.74 35.61 22.83
N ILE A 144 33.68 34.40 23.43
CA ILE A 144 33.90 33.14 22.73
C ILE A 144 32.54 32.64 22.19
N PRO A 145 32.33 32.59 20.87
CA PRO A 145 31.09 32.11 20.29
C PRO A 145 30.73 30.69 20.73
N ALA A 146 29.48 30.50 21.16
CA ALA A 146 29.02 29.21 21.63
C ALA A 146 27.60 28.92 21.16
N ILE A 147 27.28 27.64 21.08
CA ILE A 147 25.92 27.11 20.80
C ILE A 147 25.30 26.75 22.15
N SER A 148 24.03 27.16 22.37
CA SER A 148 23.33 26.82 23.61
C SER A 148 23.18 25.31 23.83
N SER A 149 23.29 24.84 25.07
CA SER A 149 23.20 23.43 25.47
C SER A 149 21.96 23.10 26.34
N ASP A 150 21.05 24.05 26.48
CA ASP A 150 19.85 23.91 27.31
C ASP A 150 18.78 22.96 26.73
N CYS A 151 18.80 22.74 25.41
CA CYS A 151 17.91 21.82 24.70
C CYS A 151 18.58 20.46 24.47
N PRO A 152 18.20 19.37 25.18
CA PRO A 152 18.88 18.07 25.05
C PRO A 152 18.69 17.42 23.67
N ALA A 153 17.63 17.78 22.93
CA ALA A 153 17.46 17.30 21.57
C ALA A 153 18.46 17.94 20.59
N ILE A 154 18.77 19.24 20.78
CA ILE A 154 19.81 19.95 19.99
C ILE A 154 21.20 19.41 20.37
N VAL A 155 21.48 19.25 21.64
CA VAL A 155 22.75 18.64 22.09
C VAL A 155 22.95 17.27 21.43
N SER A 156 21.96 16.37 21.53
CA SER A 156 22.03 15.07 20.88
C SER A 156 22.12 15.13 19.35
N PHE A 157 21.56 16.18 18.73
CA PHE A 157 21.65 16.37 17.30
C PHE A 157 23.06 16.79 16.88
N ILE A 158 23.67 17.71 17.63
CA ILE A 158 25.04 18.16 17.39
C ILE A 158 26.02 17.00 17.62
N GLU A 159 25.97 16.33 18.77
CA GLU A 159 26.87 15.20 19.08
C GLU A 159 26.84 14.12 17.99
N ARG A 160 25.68 13.89 17.33
CA ARG A 160 25.49 12.80 16.35
C ARG A 160 25.67 13.21 14.90
N TYR A 161 25.30 14.41 14.52
CA TYR A 161 25.24 14.83 13.12
C TYR A 161 26.15 16.01 12.77
N TYR A 162 26.68 16.70 13.81
CA TYR A 162 27.67 17.76 13.71
C TYR A 162 28.77 17.57 14.78
N PRO A 163 29.40 16.38 14.82
CA PRO A 163 30.33 16.04 15.92
C PRO A 163 31.51 17.01 16.06
N GLU A 164 31.88 17.70 14.98
CA GLU A 164 32.92 18.74 14.97
C GLU A 164 32.50 19.97 15.80
N LEU A 165 31.20 20.22 15.92
CA LEU A 165 30.64 21.35 16.69
C LEU A 165 30.37 21.00 18.15
N ALA A 166 30.63 19.77 18.60
CA ALA A 166 30.42 19.40 20.00
C ALA A 166 31.25 20.25 20.98
N GLY A 167 32.45 20.67 20.57
CA GLY A 167 33.29 21.58 21.33
C GLY A 167 32.83 23.03 21.36
N ASN A 168 31.86 23.42 20.52
CA ASN A 168 31.26 24.75 20.52
C ASN A 168 30.01 24.83 21.40
N LEU A 169 29.52 23.70 21.94
CA LEU A 169 28.41 23.71 22.89
C LEU A 169 28.84 24.41 24.18
N ALA A 170 27.99 25.31 24.68
CA ALA A 170 28.22 25.96 25.98
C ALA A 170 28.34 24.91 27.09
N GLU A 171 29.40 24.93 27.84
CA GLU A 171 29.66 23.97 28.93
C GLU A 171 28.76 24.24 30.15
N VAL A 172 27.45 24.35 29.92
CA VAL A 172 26.45 24.65 30.93
C VAL A 172 25.39 23.54 30.93
N VAL A 173 24.97 23.12 32.14
CA VAL A 173 23.85 22.17 32.28
C VAL A 173 22.54 22.80 31.92
N SER A 174 21.52 21.99 31.63
CA SER A 174 20.17 22.51 31.42
C SER A 174 19.52 22.97 32.74
N PRO A 175 18.48 23.83 32.68
CA PRO A 175 17.69 24.25 33.85
C PRO A 175 17.21 23.09 34.73
N MET A 176 16.82 21.97 34.13
CA MET A 176 16.39 20.78 34.84
C MET A 176 17.54 20.19 35.72
N VAL A 177 18.71 20.06 35.13
CA VAL A 177 19.89 19.52 35.87
C VAL A 177 20.38 20.51 36.91
N ALA A 178 20.40 21.80 36.62
CA ALA A 178 20.71 22.84 37.59
C ALA A 178 19.78 22.76 38.82
N MET A 179 18.46 22.68 38.59
CA MET A 179 17.51 22.53 39.69
C MET A 179 17.64 21.21 40.43
N ALA A 180 18.03 20.13 39.77
CA ALA A 180 18.31 18.85 40.42
C ALA A 180 19.49 18.94 41.40
N ARG A 181 20.56 19.64 41.03
CA ARG A 181 21.72 19.89 41.89
C ARG A 181 21.35 20.75 43.10
N VAL A 182 20.52 21.77 42.87
CA VAL A 182 19.93 22.57 43.97
C VAL A 182 19.07 21.70 44.90
N ALA A 183 18.17 20.91 44.35
CA ALA A 183 17.31 20.03 45.12
C ALA A 183 18.12 19.03 45.99
N ARG A 184 19.16 18.45 45.45
CA ARG A 184 20.07 17.54 46.20
C ARG A 184 20.86 18.23 47.28
N SER A 185 21.25 19.50 47.09
CA SER A 185 21.92 20.27 48.13
C SER A 185 21.01 20.59 49.31
N ILE A 186 19.72 20.81 49.05
CA ILE A 186 18.74 21.13 50.10
C ILE A 186 18.22 19.88 50.80
N TYR A 187 17.81 18.87 49.99
CA TYR A 187 17.05 17.74 50.51
C TYR A 187 17.85 16.45 50.67
N GLY A 188 19.13 16.46 50.30
CA GLY A 188 20.06 15.34 50.38
C GLY A 188 20.11 14.49 49.10
N VAL A 189 21.23 13.77 48.97
CA VAL A 189 21.55 12.96 47.76
C VAL A 189 20.61 11.79 47.53
N ASP A 190 19.95 11.28 48.58
CA ASP A 190 19.03 10.14 48.51
C ASP A 190 17.61 10.55 48.07
N SER A 191 17.40 11.85 47.82
CA SER A 191 16.09 12.33 47.33
C SER A 191 15.83 11.85 45.93
N ILE A 192 14.62 11.32 45.66
CA ILE A 192 14.15 10.87 44.36
C ILE A 192 13.58 12.07 43.59
N LEU A 193 14.23 12.42 42.49
CA LEU A 193 13.86 13.59 41.69
C LEU A 193 13.04 13.18 40.47
N VAL A 194 11.83 13.74 40.36
CA VAL A 194 10.94 13.53 39.22
C VAL A 194 10.73 14.86 38.50
N PHE A 195 11.23 14.94 37.26
CA PHE A 195 10.96 16.09 36.40
C PHE A 195 9.55 15.99 35.80
N ILE A 196 8.83 17.09 35.75
CA ILE A 196 7.50 17.19 35.14
C ILE A 196 7.52 18.32 34.11
N GLY A 197 7.35 17.99 32.80
CA GLY A 197 7.48 19.02 31.79
C GLY A 197 7.06 18.63 30.38
N PRO A 198 7.29 19.50 29.38
CA PRO A 198 6.77 19.36 28.01
C PRO A 198 7.63 18.49 27.10
N CYS A 199 8.81 18.04 27.54
CA CYS A 199 9.86 17.56 26.68
C CYS A 199 10.15 16.06 26.86
N LEU A 200 10.14 15.30 25.75
CA LEU A 200 10.49 13.87 25.77
C LEU A 200 12.00 13.63 25.90
N ALA A 201 12.84 14.50 25.33
CA ALA A 201 14.28 14.37 25.41
C ALA A 201 14.80 14.47 26.86
N LYS A 202 14.08 15.17 27.72
CA LYS A 202 14.37 15.26 29.15
C LYS A 202 14.32 13.91 29.89
N LYS A 203 13.58 12.93 29.36
CA LYS A 203 13.54 11.55 29.90
C LYS A 203 14.89 10.80 29.80
N ALA A 204 15.81 11.29 29.00
CA ALA A 204 17.12 10.65 28.78
C ALA A 204 18.30 11.62 28.86
N GLU A 205 18.11 12.82 29.36
CA GLU A 205 19.15 13.85 29.35
C GLU A 205 20.23 13.59 30.38
N SER A 206 19.87 13.17 31.57
CA SER A 206 20.82 13.03 32.69
C SER A 206 20.40 11.92 33.64
N LYS A 207 21.40 11.20 34.15
CA LYS A 207 21.24 10.22 35.24
C LYS A 207 20.99 10.88 36.61
N GLU A 208 21.15 12.19 36.72
CA GLU A 208 20.85 12.96 37.91
C GLU A 208 19.36 13.08 38.20
N ILE A 209 18.50 12.69 37.22
CA ILE A 209 17.06 12.68 37.33
C ILE A 209 16.58 11.23 37.33
N ASP A 210 15.83 10.84 38.36
CA ASP A 210 15.40 9.46 38.52
C ASP A 210 14.29 9.09 37.54
N ASN A 211 13.29 9.99 37.36
CA ASN A 211 12.19 9.82 36.42
C ASN A 211 11.77 11.17 35.80
N ALA A 212 11.13 11.12 34.63
CA ALA A 212 10.60 12.31 34.01
C ALA A 212 9.19 12.06 33.44
N LEU A 213 8.22 12.78 33.95
CA LEU A 213 6.84 12.81 33.47
C LEU A 213 6.63 13.92 32.46
N THR A 214 5.83 13.64 31.44
CA THR A 214 5.28 14.71 30.60
C THR A 214 4.06 15.35 31.27
N PHE A 215 3.67 16.54 30.85
CA PHE A 215 2.42 17.12 31.35
C PHE A 215 1.20 16.28 30.98
N ARG A 216 1.23 15.57 29.84
CA ARG A 216 0.19 14.60 29.47
C ARG A 216 0.09 13.47 30.51
N GLU A 217 1.22 12.93 30.93
CA GLU A 217 1.28 11.92 31.98
C GLU A 217 0.78 12.46 33.34
N LEU A 218 1.14 13.70 33.67
CA LEU A 218 0.66 14.34 34.90
C LEU A 218 -0.88 14.51 34.90
N ARG A 219 -1.47 14.96 33.79
CA ARG A 219 -2.93 15.03 33.64
C ARG A 219 -3.58 13.66 33.83
N GLU A 220 -3.02 12.65 33.22
CA GLU A 220 -3.52 11.27 33.37
C GLU A 220 -3.42 10.79 34.84
N MET A 221 -2.34 11.14 35.56
CA MET A 221 -2.24 10.83 36.99
C MET A 221 -3.32 11.57 37.80
N PHE A 222 -3.66 12.81 37.47
CA PHE A 222 -4.79 13.50 38.11
C PHE A 222 -6.13 12.79 37.85
N ASP A 223 -6.35 12.35 36.61
CA ASP A 223 -7.58 11.65 36.23
C ASP A 223 -7.69 10.28 36.94
N ILE A 224 -6.62 9.49 36.94
CA ILE A 224 -6.56 8.19 37.62
C ILE A 224 -6.87 8.32 39.13
N ASN A 225 -6.28 9.36 39.76
CA ASN A 225 -6.45 9.58 41.22
C ASN A 225 -7.67 10.45 41.53
N ARG A 226 -8.50 10.82 40.51
CA ARG A 226 -9.70 11.64 40.67
C ARG A 226 -9.46 12.97 41.38
N ILE A 227 -8.28 13.57 41.15
CA ILE A 227 -7.93 14.86 41.75
C ILE A 227 -8.68 15.96 41.01
N ASN A 228 -9.48 16.73 41.74
CA ASN A 228 -10.32 17.80 41.20
C ASN A 228 -9.92 19.15 41.80
N LEU A 229 -9.82 20.19 41.00
CA LEU A 229 -9.50 21.57 41.40
C LEU A 229 -10.35 22.10 42.58
N LYS A 230 -11.64 21.67 42.68
CA LYS A 230 -12.56 22.11 43.73
C LYS A 230 -12.25 21.56 45.13
N MET A 231 -11.42 20.51 45.18
CA MET A 231 -11.11 19.79 46.43
C MET A 231 -9.67 20.01 46.88
N VAL A 232 -8.94 20.88 46.22
CA VAL A 232 -7.50 21.09 46.43
C VAL A 232 -7.30 22.42 47.16
N LEU A 233 -6.49 22.38 48.23
CA LEU A 233 -6.02 23.57 48.89
C LEU A 233 -4.84 24.20 48.11
N PRO A 234 -4.84 25.52 47.94
CA PRO A 234 -3.70 26.20 47.32
C PRO A 234 -2.42 25.96 48.12
N SER A 235 -1.31 25.69 47.45
CA SER A 235 0.00 25.45 48.05
C SER A 235 1.07 26.14 47.19
N GLU A 236 2.00 26.83 47.82
CA GLU A 236 3.14 27.43 47.09
C GLU A 236 4.17 26.39 46.68
N PHE A 237 4.98 26.70 45.68
CA PHE A 237 6.23 25.99 45.41
C PHE A 237 7.17 26.08 46.62
N ASP A 238 7.92 25.01 46.85
CA ASP A 238 8.96 25.04 47.88
C ASP A 238 10.14 25.92 47.40
N PRO A 239 10.80 26.69 48.30
CA PRO A 239 11.96 27.50 47.93
C PRO A 239 13.16 26.65 47.49
N PRO A 240 14.08 27.24 46.69
CA PRO A 240 14.13 28.65 46.30
C PRO A 240 13.17 28.98 45.15
N LEU A 241 12.50 30.15 45.23
CA LEU A 241 11.58 30.61 44.23
C LEU A 241 12.30 31.26 43.05
N SER A 242 11.76 31.05 41.84
CA SER A 242 12.34 31.60 40.62
C SER A 242 12.00 33.07 40.41
N GLY A 243 12.86 33.76 39.69
CA GLY A 243 12.61 35.09 39.16
C GLY A 243 12.21 35.10 37.69
N ARG A 244 13.07 35.68 36.86
CA ARG A 244 12.87 35.77 35.41
C ARG A 244 12.91 34.44 34.66
N GLY A 245 13.49 33.41 35.25
CA GLY A 245 13.49 32.05 34.68
C GLY A 245 12.10 31.51 34.35
N ALA A 246 11.05 32.10 34.91
CA ALA A 246 9.67 31.78 34.54
C ALA A 246 9.34 32.02 33.04
N ILE A 247 10.07 32.92 32.35
CA ILE A 247 9.88 33.22 30.92
C ILE A 247 10.74 32.31 30.01
N PHE A 248 11.67 31.53 30.59
CA PHE A 248 12.61 30.67 29.86
C PHE A 248 11.99 29.74 28.80
N PRO A 249 10.77 29.21 28.93
CA PRO A 249 10.21 28.26 27.95
C PRO A 249 9.80 28.87 26.60
N LEU A 250 9.91 30.19 26.44
CA LEU A 250 9.65 30.88 25.17
C LEU A 250 10.90 30.84 24.26
N SER A 251 10.72 31.06 22.96
CA SER A 251 11.83 31.01 21.98
C SER A 251 12.98 31.97 22.33
N HIS A 252 12.69 33.16 22.86
CA HIS A 252 13.66 34.15 23.32
C HIS A 252 13.80 34.15 24.85
N GLY A 253 13.33 33.09 25.50
CA GLY A 253 13.23 33.05 26.96
C GLY A 253 14.59 33.13 27.66
N LEU A 254 15.63 32.46 27.13
CA LEU A 254 16.97 32.54 27.67
C LEU A 254 17.50 33.99 27.65
N LEU A 255 17.42 34.70 26.53
CA LEU A 255 17.88 36.08 26.39
C LEU A 255 17.16 37.01 27.40
N ASN A 256 15.83 36.89 27.44
CA ASN A 256 15.03 37.67 28.38
C ASN A 256 15.36 37.38 29.85
N THR A 257 15.72 36.10 30.17
CA THR A 257 16.13 35.72 31.52
C THR A 257 17.51 36.33 31.86
N MET A 258 18.42 36.40 30.87
CA MET A 258 19.72 37.06 31.00
C MET A 258 19.66 38.58 31.07
N GLU A 259 18.50 39.19 30.83
CA GLU A 259 18.31 40.62 30.61
C GLU A 259 19.13 41.16 29.42
N VAL A 260 19.24 40.34 28.40
CA VAL A 260 19.83 40.70 27.13
C VAL A 260 18.72 41.04 26.18
N THR A 261 18.77 42.24 25.57
CA THR A 261 17.79 42.65 24.56
C THR A 261 18.29 42.21 23.18
N GLU A 262 17.39 41.74 22.32
CA GLU A 262 17.71 41.56 20.89
C GLU A 262 17.86 42.94 20.23
N ASP A 263 18.99 43.57 20.44
CA ASP A 263 19.37 44.70 19.59
C ASP A 263 20.19 44.12 18.41
N ILE A 264 19.57 44.12 17.25
CA ILE A 264 20.17 43.64 15.98
C ILE A 264 21.49 44.37 15.66
N LEU A 265 21.68 45.54 16.25
CA LEU A 265 22.87 46.38 16.00
C LEU A 265 24.00 46.19 17.00
N SER A 266 23.74 45.64 18.16
CA SER A 266 24.72 45.60 19.28
C SER A 266 25.00 44.20 19.83
N GLU A 267 24.22 43.17 19.50
CA GLU A 267 24.33 41.87 20.13
C GLU A 267 24.61 40.71 19.16
N ASN A 268 25.65 39.94 19.46
CA ASN A 268 26.11 38.82 18.68
C ASN A 268 25.34 37.51 19.05
N VAL A 269 24.02 37.57 19.32
CA VAL A 269 23.23 36.40 19.68
C VAL A 269 22.09 36.20 18.66
N LEU A 270 22.06 35.03 18.06
CA LEU A 270 21.01 34.62 17.12
C LEU A 270 20.15 33.51 17.75
N VAL A 271 18.84 33.61 17.57
CA VAL A 271 17.88 32.64 18.09
C VAL A 271 17.20 31.88 16.95
N ALA A 272 17.34 30.55 16.94
CA ALA A 272 16.64 29.72 15.97
C ALA A 272 15.87 28.59 16.69
N GLY A 273 14.56 28.59 16.53
CA GLY A 273 13.68 27.59 17.13
C GLY A 273 12.80 26.88 16.10
N GLY A 274 12.61 25.58 16.31
CA GLY A 274 11.83 24.73 15.43
C GLY A 274 12.60 24.26 14.20
N LYS A 275 12.18 23.11 13.66
CA LYS A 275 12.60 22.63 12.34
C LYS A 275 11.91 23.50 11.27
N PRO A 276 12.54 24.01 10.24
CA PRO A 276 13.92 23.78 9.77
C PRO A 276 14.97 24.75 10.37
N ASN A 277 14.56 25.81 11.08
CA ASN A 277 15.43 26.93 11.45
C ASN A 277 16.73 26.53 12.16
N PHE A 278 16.65 25.60 13.15
CA PHE A 278 17.85 25.19 13.87
C PHE A 278 18.83 24.42 12.98
N ALA A 279 18.32 23.65 11.98
CA ALA A 279 19.18 22.89 11.08
C ALA A 279 19.92 23.82 10.10
N ASP A 280 19.24 24.86 9.62
CA ASP A 280 19.85 25.87 8.76
C ASP A 280 20.90 26.68 9.52
N ALA A 281 20.57 27.13 10.74
CA ALA A 281 21.51 27.85 11.60
C ALA A 281 22.77 27.03 11.92
N LEU A 282 22.65 25.70 12.17
CA LEU A 282 23.80 24.84 12.39
C LEU A 282 24.67 24.68 11.14
N ARG A 283 24.04 24.56 9.97
CA ARG A 283 24.76 24.46 8.68
C ARG A 283 25.55 25.74 8.40
N GLU A 284 24.94 26.91 8.62
CA GLU A 284 25.61 28.19 8.43
C GLU A 284 26.74 28.41 9.45
N PHE A 285 26.56 27.95 10.69
CA PHE A 285 27.61 28.01 11.70
C PHE A 285 28.79 27.11 11.34
N GLU A 286 28.55 25.87 10.91
CA GLU A 286 29.57 24.93 10.42
C GLU A 286 30.33 25.51 9.23
N GLN A 287 29.65 26.18 8.30
CA GLN A 287 30.29 26.85 7.16
C GLN A 287 31.06 28.11 7.53
N GLY A 288 30.99 28.54 8.78
CA GLY A 288 31.67 29.74 9.28
C GLY A 288 31.02 31.06 8.89
N ASN A 289 29.76 31.04 8.39
CA ASN A 289 29.02 32.24 8.01
C ASN A 289 28.58 33.05 9.25
N LEU A 290 28.51 32.41 10.42
CA LEU A 290 28.08 33.01 11.69
C LEU A 290 29.25 33.25 12.65
N LYS A 291 30.41 33.64 12.11
CA LYS A 291 31.60 33.94 12.94
C LYS A 291 31.30 35.09 13.89
N GLY A 292 31.66 34.88 15.16
CA GLY A 292 31.50 35.90 16.22
C GLY A 292 30.12 35.94 16.87
N HIS A 293 29.14 35.10 16.42
CA HIS A 293 27.81 35.08 17.01
C HIS A 293 27.64 33.87 17.95
N HIS A 294 26.95 34.10 19.07
CA HIS A 294 26.38 33.02 19.87
C HIS A 294 25.06 32.57 19.26
N ILE A 295 24.75 31.29 19.36
CA ILE A 295 23.51 30.78 18.81
C ILE A 295 22.70 30.08 19.91
N HIS A 296 21.48 30.55 20.12
CA HIS A 296 20.49 29.87 20.97
C HIS A 296 19.57 29.02 20.10
N LEU A 297 19.67 27.69 20.25
CA LEU A 297 18.95 26.73 19.42
C LEU A 297 17.92 25.94 20.22
N LEU A 298 16.70 25.90 19.72
CA LEU A 298 15.62 25.08 20.27
C LEU A 298 15.04 24.15 19.20
N CYS A 299 14.93 22.86 19.51
CA CYS A 299 14.32 21.87 18.60
C CYS A 299 12.80 22.13 18.36
N CYS A 300 12.11 22.73 19.34
CA CYS A 300 10.73 23.16 19.26
C CYS A 300 10.65 24.69 19.13
N GLU A 301 9.51 25.21 18.71
CA GLU A 301 9.23 26.66 18.72
C GLU A 301 8.90 27.15 20.16
N GLY A 302 9.91 27.11 21.04
CA GLY A 302 9.77 27.22 22.49
C GLY A 302 9.31 25.89 23.12
N CYS A 303 9.66 25.68 24.39
CA CYS A 303 9.29 24.48 25.14
C CYS A 303 7.76 24.35 25.30
N ILE A 304 7.00 25.47 25.21
CA ILE A 304 5.54 25.48 25.21
C ILE A 304 4.90 24.72 24.05
N MET A 305 5.66 24.37 23.03
CA MET A 305 5.24 23.58 21.87
C MET A 305 5.81 22.17 21.88
N GLY A 306 6.35 21.72 23.00
CA GLY A 306 6.95 20.41 23.16
C GLY A 306 5.95 19.24 23.01
N PRO A 307 6.44 18.03 22.68
CA PRO A 307 5.59 16.85 22.42
C PRO A 307 4.93 16.28 23.69
N GLY A 308 5.39 16.66 24.87
CA GLY A 308 4.79 16.30 26.15
C GLY A 308 3.64 17.22 26.61
N MET A 309 3.35 18.28 25.85
CA MET A 309 2.14 19.08 26.02
C MET A 309 0.91 18.31 25.54
N SER A 310 -0.24 18.57 26.15
CA SER A 310 -1.50 17.99 25.69
C SER A 310 -1.84 18.47 24.27
N PRO A 311 -2.25 17.56 23.36
CA PRO A 311 -2.84 17.96 22.11
C PRO A 311 -4.18 18.66 22.41
N TYR A 312 -4.42 19.80 21.79
CA TYR A 312 -5.72 20.45 21.94
C TYR A 312 -6.81 19.54 21.39
N LEU A 313 -7.69 19.07 22.27
CA LEU A 313 -8.89 18.34 21.90
C LEU A 313 -9.83 19.26 21.13
N ASN A 314 -10.15 18.86 19.90
CA ASN A 314 -11.36 19.28 19.15
C ASN A 314 -11.39 20.55 18.33
N THR A 315 -10.30 21.12 17.84
CA THR A 315 -10.43 22.01 16.70
C THR A 315 -9.32 21.81 15.67
N ALA A 316 -9.69 21.74 14.40
CA ALA A 316 -8.80 21.86 13.24
C ALA A 316 -8.08 23.23 13.17
N ALA A 317 -8.21 24.02 14.19
CA ALA A 317 -7.61 25.34 14.34
C ALA A 317 -6.27 25.19 15.07
N ALA A 318 -5.23 25.40 14.29
CA ALA A 318 -3.94 25.99 14.63
C ALA A 318 -3.52 25.99 16.12
N SER A 319 -2.29 25.57 16.30
CA SER A 319 -1.53 25.76 17.52
C SER A 319 -1.96 27.00 18.30
N ASN A 320 -2.44 26.83 19.53
CA ASN A 320 -2.66 27.92 20.50
C ASN A 320 -1.35 28.58 20.95
N ARG A 321 -0.38 28.66 20.06
CA ARG A 321 0.97 29.14 20.34
C ARG A 321 0.94 30.52 21.04
N PHE A 322 0.14 31.45 20.53
CA PHE A 322 0.06 32.78 21.09
C PHE A 322 -0.66 32.80 22.44
N ALA A 323 -1.71 32.01 22.63
CA ALA A 323 -2.37 31.86 23.92
C ALA A 323 -1.44 31.28 24.98
N LYS A 324 -0.68 30.21 24.60
CA LYS A 324 0.35 29.62 25.45
C LYS A 324 1.44 30.64 25.81
N LYS A 325 1.93 31.39 24.83
CA LYS A 325 2.89 32.48 25.06
C LYS A 325 2.34 33.52 26.04
N ALA A 326 1.10 33.97 25.84
CA ALA A 326 0.46 34.92 26.72
C ALA A 326 0.26 34.39 28.14
N ALA A 327 -0.03 33.10 28.33
CA ALA A 327 -0.14 32.49 29.65
C ALA A 327 1.20 32.52 30.41
N ILE A 328 2.33 32.18 29.75
CA ILE A 328 3.65 32.30 30.33
C ILE A 328 3.98 33.72 30.73
N ILE A 329 3.73 34.68 29.83
CA ILE A 329 4.03 36.10 30.10
C ILE A 329 3.20 36.60 31.29
N ARG A 330 1.90 36.28 31.38
CA ARG A 330 1.06 36.66 32.53
C ARG A 330 1.60 36.10 33.84
N TYR A 331 1.95 34.80 33.85
CA TYR A 331 2.51 34.16 35.03
C TYR A 331 3.83 34.81 35.46
N ALA A 332 4.77 34.98 34.52
CA ALA A 332 6.08 35.57 34.80
C ALA A 332 5.93 37.02 35.35
N ASN A 333 5.08 37.83 34.74
CA ASN A 333 4.84 39.21 35.21
C ASN A 333 4.22 39.24 36.62
N ALA A 334 3.22 38.40 36.90
CA ALA A 334 2.63 38.29 38.22
C ALA A 334 3.67 37.88 39.29
N LYS A 335 4.50 36.90 38.93
CA LYS A 335 5.58 36.42 39.81
C LYS A 335 6.63 37.51 40.08
N MET A 336 7.09 38.18 39.03
CA MET A 336 8.07 39.26 39.17
C MET A 336 7.55 40.46 39.99
N ALA A 337 6.22 40.68 40.02
CA ALA A 337 5.59 41.72 40.86
C ALA A 337 5.55 41.34 42.34
N THR A 338 5.57 40.07 42.69
CA THR A 338 5.39 39.55 44.06
C THR A 338 6.65 39.02 44.70
N ILE A 339 7.69 38.73 43.93
CA ILE A 339 8.93 38.10 44.43
C ILE A 339 9.71 39.06 45.34
N ASN A 340 10.22 38.52 46.44
CA ASN A 340 11.24 39.22 47.25
C ASN A 340 12.57 39.18 46.48
N ARG A 341 12.97 40.33 45.92
CA ARG A 341 14.19 40.41 45.07
C ARG A 341 15.49 40.20 45.82
N GLU A 342 15.56 40.60 47.08
CA GLU A 342 16.77 40.43 47.92
C GLU A 342 16.97 38.92 48.19
N GLU A 343 15.97 38.26 48.69
CA GLU A 343 15.99 36.81 48.95
C GLU A 343 16.28 36.01 47.68
N TRP A 344 15.65 36.40 46.54
CA TRP A 344 15.91 35.76 45.27
C TRP A 344 17.39 35.89 44.84
N GLN A 345 17.94 37.12 44.99
CA GLN A 345 19.33 37.38 44.65
C GLN A 345 20.31 36.58 45.56
N GLU A 346 20.06 36.54 46.86
CA GLU A 346 20.83 35.74 47.82
C GLU A 346 20.80 34.27 47.42
N ASN A 347 19.66 33.70 47.10
CA ASN A 347 19.54 32.31 46.65
C ASN A 347 20.32 32.10 45.32
N VAL A 348 20.22 33.00 44.34
CA VAL A 348 20.95 32.92 43.10
C VAL A 348 22.46 32.94 43.35
N ASP A 349 22.93 33.83 44.25
CA ASP A 349 24.37 33.94 44.59
C ASP A 349 24.87 32.71 45.37
N GLU A 350 24.07 32.13 46.23
CA GLU A 350 24.37 30.93 46.96
C GLU A 350 24.50 29.72 46.02
N TYR A 351 23.45 29.41 45.24
CA TYR A 351 23.41 28.20 44.41
C TYR A 351 24.19 28.32 43.09
N SER A 352 24.61 29.53 42.68
CA SER A 352 25.57 29.70 41.57
C SER A 352 26.96 29.15 41.89
N LYS A 353 27.29 28.88 43.18
CA LYS A 353 28.52 28.26 43.60
C LYS A 353 28.55 26.74 43.33
N LEU A 354 27.42 26.13 43.08
CA LEU A 354 27.33 24.74 42.64
C LEU A 354 28.03 24.59 41.28
N ASP A 355 28.62 23.42 41.07
CA ASP A 355 29.09 23.08 39.72
C ASP A 355 27.91 22.95 38.76
N LEU A 356 27.78 23.88 37.82
CA LEU A 356 26.77 23.91 36.78
C LEU A 356 27.39 23.60 35.41
N SER A 357 28.58 23.04 35.38
CA SER A 357 29.28 22.66 34.15
C SER A 357 28.82 21.30 33.62
N ARG A 358 28.96 21.13 32.31
CA ARG A 358 28.78 19.87 31.61
C ARG A 358 29.65 19.86 30.37
N THR A 359 30.32 18.75 30.12
CA THR A 359 31.08 18.51 28.89
C THR A 359 30.29 17.63 27.92
N PHE A 360 30.47 17.86 26.62
CA PHE A 360 29.82 17.15 25.54
C PHE A 360 30.83 16.37 24.71
N LYS A 361 30.44 15.21 24.18
CA LYS A 361 31.34 14.32 23.44
C LYS A 361 30.72 13.98 22.08
N PRO A 362 31.53 14.01 21.01
CA PRO A 362 31.11 13.52 19.70
C PRO A 362 30.62 12.07 19.77
N ASN A 363 29.54 11.79 19.08
CA ASN A 363 28.94 10.44 18.92
C ASN A 363 28.43 10.30 17.48
N ASP A 364 29.35 10.28 16.51
CA ASP A 364 29.05 10.37 15.09
C ASP A 364 28.13 9.24 14.60
N MET A 365 26.96 9.62 14.13
CA MET A 365 25.91 8.75 13.55
C MET A 365 25.61 9.10 12.09
N ARG A 366 26.47 9.88 11.45
CA ARG A 366 26.32 10.21 10.04
C ARG A 366 26.45 8.96 9.18
N VAL A 367 25.77 8.94 8.07
CA VAL A 367 25.89 7.87 7.09
C VAL A 367 27.15 8.11 6.26
N VAL A 368 28.00 7.10 6.15
CA VAL A 368 29.14 7.15 5.23
C VAL A 368 28.59 7.21 3.81
N ARG A 369 29.04 8.17 3.02
CA ARG A 369 28.58 8.32 1.63
C ARG A 369 29.07 7.13 0.79
N PRO A 370 28.16 6.35 0.18
CA PRO A 370 28.52 5.27 -0.74
C PRO A 370 29.20 5.82 -2.01
N SER A 371 29.77 4.92 -2.79
CA SER A 371 30.33 5.28 -4.09
C SER A 371 29.24 5.77 -5.05
N ASN A 372 29.63 6.64 -6.01
CA ASN A 372 28.69 7.12 -7.01
C ASN A 372 28.11 6.00 -7.89
N GLU A 373 28.79 4.87 -7.99
CA GLU A 373 28.33 3.70 -8.75
C GLU A 373 27.20 2.98 -7.99
N GLU A 374 27.36 2.76 -6.69
CA GLU A 374 26.30 2.18 -5.84
C GLU A 374 25.06 3.06 -5.83
N ILE A 375 25.23 4.39 -5.68
CA ILE A 375 24.13 5.35 -5.69
C ILE A 375 23.38 5.27 -7.04
N ARG A 376 24.11 5.29 -8.16
CA ARG A 376 23.51 5.14 -9.50
C ARG A 376 22.77 3.80 -9.64
N GLY A 377 23.33 2.71 -9.14
CA GLY A 377 22.69 1.40 -9.16
C GLY A 377 21.34 1.38 -8.46
N VAL A 378 21.21 2.06 -7.31
CA VAL A 378 19.92 2.22 -6.62
C VAL A 378 18.98 3.15 -7.39
N MET A 379 19.48 4.25 -7.93
CA MET A 379 18.69 5.18 -8.74
C MET A 379 18.08 4.47 -9.95
N TYR A 380 18.86 3.63 -10.64
CA TYR A 380 18.37 2.78 -11.74
C TYR A 380 17.22 1.86 -11.29
N ARG A 381 17.36 1.20 -10.14
CA ARG A 381 16.30 0.34 -9.59
C ARG A 381 15.02 1.10 -9.26
N MET A 382 15.11 2.41 -8.98
CA MET A 382 13.97 3.31 -8.78
C MET A 382 13.46 3.96 -10.08
N GLY A 383 13.85 3.46 -11.26
CA GLY A 383 13.42 4.01 -12.55
C GLY A 383 14.00 5.40 -12.87
N LYS A 384 15.17 5.73 -12.29
CA LYS A 384 15.83 7.04 -12.47
C LYS A 384 17.11 6.86 -13.26
N TYR A 385 17.02 7.08 -14.55
CA TYR A 385 18.09 6.80 -15.51
C TYR A 385 18.99 8.02 -15.79
N GLY A 386 18.52 9.22 -15.50
CA GLY A 386 19.27 10.45 -15.71
C GLY A 386 18.78 11.62 -14.86
N PRO A 387 19.48 12.77 -14.90
CA PRO A 387 19.13 13.95 -14.08
C PRO A 387 17.69 14.46 -14.28
N GLY A 388 17.11 14.25 -15.48
CA GLY A 388 15.71 14.62 -15.78
C GLY A 388 14.67 13.84 -14.99
N ASP A 389 15.05 12.65 -14.45
CA ASP A 389 14.16 11.80 -13.66
C ASP A 389 14.23 12.13 -12.15
N TYR A 390 15.15 13.04 -11.77
CA TYR A 390 15.38 13.39 -10.36
C TYR A 390 14.43 14.49 -9.92
N LEU A 391 13.20 14.12 -9.58
CA LEU A 391 12.15 15.07 -9.19
C LEU A 391 12.44 15.81 -7.88
N ASN A 392 13.27 15.24 -7.00
CA ASN A 392 13.61 15.77 -5.67
C ASN A 392 12.38 16.29 -4.89
N CYS A 393 11.25 15.57 -5.01
CA CYS A 393 9.94 16.01 -4.52
C CYS A 393 9.77 15.90 -2.99
N GLY A 394 10.71 15.29 -2.27
CA GLY A 394 10.67 15.11 -0.82
C GLY A 394 9.59 14.17 -0.29
N ALA A 395 8.75 13.55 -1.13
CA ALA A 395 7.64 12.70 -0.69
C ALA A 395 8.08 11.49 0.13
N CYS A 396 9.25 10.92 -0.16
CA CYS A 396 9.88 9.84 0.60
C CYS A 396 10.45 10.29 1.96
N GLY A 397 10.55 11.60 2.21
CA GLY A 397 11.12 12.18 3.43
C GLY A 397 12.59 12.53 3.35
N TYR A 398 13.21 12.42 2.18
CA TYR A 398 14.58 12.86 1.89
C TYR A 398 14.53 14.06 0.93
N ASP A 399 15.49 14.98 1.06
CA ASP A 399 15.46 16.25 0.35
C ASP A 399 15.83 16.09 -1.13
N SER A 400 16.60 15.04 -1.46
CA SER A 400 16.92 14.67 -2.84
C SER A 400 16.71 13.18 -3.13
N CYS A 401 16.60 12.84 -4.40
CA CYS A 401 16.55 11.43 -4.85
C CYS A 401 17.86 10.70 -4.53
N GLU A 402 18.98 11.41 -4.55
CA GLU A 402 20.30 10.88 -4.21
C GLU A 402 20.39 10.53 -2.73
N GLU A 403 19.95 11.42 -1.83
CA GLU A 403 19.87 11.13 -0.40
C GLU A 403 18.96 9.94 -0.08
N HIS A 404 17.86 9.80 -0.80
CA HIS A 404 17.02 8.61 -0.67
C HIS A 404 17.77 7.34 -1.09
N ALA A 405 18.52 7.38 -2.20
CA ALA A 405 19.34 6.25 -2.64
C ALA A 405 20.43 5.89 -1.61
N ILE A 406 21.10 6.89 -1.04
CA ILE A 406 22.08 6.70 0.05
C ILE A 406 21.40 6.04 1.26
N ALA A 407 20.20 6.50 1.62
CA ALA A 407 19.44 5.92 2.73
C ALA A 407 19.05 4.46 2.47
N ILE A 408 18.70 4.09 1.23
CA ILE A 408 18.41 2.71 0.84
C ILE A 408 19.66 1.83 1.00
N ILE A 409 20.81 2.28 0.50
CA ILE A 409 22.08 1.55 0.62
C ILE A 409 22.43 1.33 2.11
N SER A 410 22.14 2.33 2.94
CA SER A 410 22.40 2.29 4.38
C SER A 410 21.35 1.51 5.19
N GLY A 411 20.36 0.88 4.55
CA GLY A 411 19.29 0.13 5.23
C GLY A 411 18.31 1.00 6.02
N LEU A 412 18.24 2.29 5.72
CA LEU A 412 17.36 3.27 6.37
C LEU A 412 16.04 3.48 5.63
N ALA A 413 15.99 3.10 4.35
CA ALA A 413 14.84 3.31 3.47
C ALA A 413 14.64 2.14 2.52
N GLU A 414 13.45 2.05 1.91
CA GLU A 414 13.09 1.11 0.85
C GLU A 414 12.75 1.86 -0.45
N THR A 415 12.92 1.20 -1.59
CA THR A 415 12.64 1.79 -2.92
C THR A 415 11.18 2.22 -3.06
N GLU A 416 10.27 1.50 -2.40
CA GLU A 416 8.82 1.73 -2.36
C GLU A 416 8.42 3.05 -1.71
N MET A 417 9.32 3.68 -0.95
CA MET A 417 9.10 5.02 -0.39
C MET A 417 9.08 6.11 -1.48
N CYS A 418 9.66 5.85 -2.64
CA CYS A 418 9.59 6.77 -3.78
C CYS A 418 8.18 6.72 -4.39
N LEU A 419 7.36 7.73 -4.09
CA LEU A 419 5.96 7.77 -4.52
C LEU A 419 5.79 7.70 -6.05
N PRO A 420 6.50 8.49 -6.87
CA PRO A 420 6.39 8.37 -8.33
C PRO A 420 6.72 6.97 -8.84
N PHE A 421 7.80 6.37 -8.37
CA PHE A 421 8.19 5.00 -8.72
C PHE A 421 7.14 3.96 -8.31
N SER A 422 6.61 4.07 -7.10
CA SER A 422 5.59 3.15 -6.60
C SER A 422 4.28 3.24 -7.39
N ILE A 423 3.87 4.44 -7.81
CA ILE A 423 2.69 4.67 -8.66
C ILE A 423 2.92 4.05 -10.05
N GLU A 424 4.06 4.29 -10.66
CA GLU A 424 4.38 3.74 -11.98
C GLU A 424 4.41 2.21 -11.98
N ARG A 425 5.04 1.62 -10.96
CA ARG A 425 5.10 0.17 -10.73
C ARG A 425 3.71 -0.42 -10.51
N LEU A 426 2.85 0.26 -9.73
CA LEU A 426 1.47 -0.15 -9.52
C LEU A 426 0.67 -0.15 -10.82
N HIS A 427 0.78 0.91 -11.64
CA HIS A 427 0.13 0.97 -12.95
C HIS A 427 0.61 -0.15 -13.88
N LYS A 428 1.90 -0.50 -13.83
CA LYS A 428 2.42 -1.64 -14.59
C LYS A 428 1.77 -2.95 -14.14
N TYR A 429 1.73 -3.22 -12.83
CA TYR A 429 1.10 -4.43 -12.31
C TYR A 429 -0.39 -4.52 -12.61
N ILE A 430 -1.13 -3.40 -12.56
CA ILE A 430 -2.54 -3.36 -12.92
C ILE A 430 -2.73 -3.75 -14.40
N ARG A 431 -1.89 -3.23 -15.31
CA ARG A 431 -1.95 -3.61 -16.73
C ARG A 431 -1.65 -5.10 -16.93
N GLU A 432 -0.62 -5.62 -16.31
CA GLU A 432 -0.24 -7.03 -16.39
C GLU A 432 -1.34 -7.95 -15.82
N LEU A 433 -1.96 -7.55 -14.71
CA LEU A 433 -3.06 -8.28 -14.10
C LEU A 433 -4.31 -8.30 -15.01
N ASN A 434 -4.65 -7.16 -15.62
CA ASN A 434 -5.78 -7.08 -16.55
C ASN A 434 -5.58 -8.00 -17.75
N ILE A 435 -4.39 -7.98 -18.36
CA ILE A 435 -4.04 -8.88 -19.48
C ILE A 435 -4.14 -10.35 -19.05
N SER A 436 -3.68 -10.68 -17.85
CA SER A 436 -3.76 -12.04 -17.31
C SER A 436 -5.21 -12.48 -17.07
N ASN A 437 -6.04 -11.59 -16.52
CA ASN A 437 -7.46 -11.86 -16.28
C ASN A 437 -8.23 -12.07 -17.60
N GLU A 438 -7.96 -11.28 -18.64
CA GLU A 438 -8.57 -11.47 -19.96
C GLU A 438 -8.20 -12.84 -20.56
N LYS A 439 -6.94 -13.24 -20.44
CA LYS A 439 -6.50 -14.58 -20.88
C LYS A 439 -7.19 -15.69 -20.09
N LEU A 440 -7.32 -15.53 -18.78
CA LEU A 440 -8.02 -16.51 -17.94
C LEU A 440 -9.49 -16.63 -18.32
N ALA A 441 -10.18 -15.53 -18.58
CA ALA A 441 -11.58 -15.53 -19.00
C ALA A 441 -11.77 -16.29 -20.32
N THR A 442 -10.90 -16.05 -21.32
CA THR A 442 -10.96 -16.76 -22.61
C THR A 442 -10.71 -18.26 -22.48
N VAL A 443 -9.74 -18.65 -21.63
CA VAL A 443 -9.44 -20.07 -21.38
C VAL A 443 -10.60 -20.75 -20.63
N GLN A 444 -11.19 -20.07 -19.64
CA GLN A 444 -12.35 -20.61 -18.90
C GLN A 444 -13.56 -20.81 -19.81
N GLU A 445 -13.83 -19.89 -20.71
CA GLU A 445 -14.92 -20.02 -21.68
C GLU A 445 -14.70 -21.20 -22.63
N ALA A 446 -13.48 -21.35 -23.17
CA ALA A 446 -13.11 -22.48 -24.00
C ALA A 446 -13.21 -23.83 -23.25
N LEU A 447 -12.78 -23.88 -22.00
CA LEU A 447 -12.90 -25.06 -21.14
C LEU A 447 -14.36 -25.43 -20.89
N ARG A 448 -15.20 -24.46 -20.52
CA ARG A 448 -16.62 -24.66 -20.29
C ARG A 448 -17.34 -25.20 -21.54
N HIS A 449 -16.96 -24.68 -22.71
CA HIS A 449 -17.49 -25.18 -23.98
C HIS A 449 -17.05 -26.63 -24.25
N SER A 450 -15.77 -26.95 -24.00
CA SER A 450 -15.22 -28.30 -24.13
C SER A 450 -15.89 -29.31 -23.18
N GLU A 451 -16.08 -28.93 -21.91
CA GLU A 451 -16.78 -29.76 -20.91
C GLU A 451 -18.23 -30.05 -21.33
N LYS A 452 -18.93 -29.05 -21.87
CA LYS A 452 -20.30 -29.21 -22.36
C LYS A 452 -20.38 -30.19 -23.53
N LEU A 453 -19.43 -30.13 -24.45
CA LEU A 453 -19.33 -31.06 -25.57
C LEU A 453 -18.96 -32.47 -25.10
N ALA A 454 -18.02 -32.63 -24.19
CA ALA A 454 -17.61 -33.92 -23.64
C ALA A 454 -18.76 -34.61 -22.86
N GLY A 455 -19.48 -33.87 -22.03
CA GLY A 455 -20.66 -34.35 -21.30
C GLY A 455 -21.76 -34.83 -22.25
N MET A 456 -21.99 -34.08 -23.34
CA MET A 456 -22.96 -34.45 -24.38
C MET A 456 -22.54 -35.70 -25.13
N GLY A 457 -21.25 -35.91 -25.36
CA GLY A 457 -20.71 -37.12 -26.01
C GLY A 457 -20.93 -38.38 -25.16
N GLN A 458 -20.64 -38.36 -23.87
CA GLN A 458 -20.84 -39.49 -22.96
C GLN A 458 -22.31 -39.91 -22.84
N LEU A 459 -23.20 -38.93 -22.66
CA LEU A 459 -24.64 -39.19 -22.57
C LEU A 459 -25.22 -39.75 -23.90
N SER A 460 -24.76 -39.23 -25.03
CA SER A 460 -25.22 -39.65 -26.35
C SER A 460 -24.89 -41.11 -26.68
N ALA A 461 -23.73 -41.62 -26.25
CA ALA A 461 -23.33 -43.00 -26.46
C ALA A 461 -24.22 -44.02 -25.67
N GLY A 462 -24.54 -43.69 -24.41
CA GLY A 462 -25.44 -44.52 -23.59
C GLY A 462 -26.87 -44.54 -24.11
N ILE A 463 -27.43 -43.37 -24.41
CA ILE A 463 -28.80 -43.23 -24.94
C ILE A 463 -28.95 -43.92 -26.31
N ALA A 464 -27.97 -43.81 -27.17
CA ALA A 464 -28.02 -44.42 -28.48
C ALA A 464 -28.06 -45.97 -28.42
N HIS A 465 -27.33 -46.57 -27.49
CA HIS A 465 -27.39 -48.02 -27.30
C HIS A 465 -28.76 -48.47 -26.75
N GLU A 466 -29.32 -47.71 -25.81
CA GLU A 466 -30.62 -48.01 -25.22
C GLU A 466 -31.78 -47.76 -26.18
N LEU A 467 -31.70 -46.80 -27.12
CA LEU A 467 -32.73 -46.54 -28.12
C LEU A 467 -32.64 -47.52 -29.33
N ASN A 468 -31.48 -47.93 -29.75
CA ASN A 468 -31.33 -48.89 -30.87
C ASN A 468 -31.92 -50.26 -30.55
N ASN A 469 -31.93 -50.69 -29.28
CA ASN A 469 -32.50 -51.98 -28.89
C ASN A 469 -34.03 -52.04 -29.14
N PRO A 470 -34.87 -51.15 -28.59
CA PRO A 470 -36.31 -51.21 -28.88
C PRO A 470 -36.63 -50.95 -30.34
N LEU A 471 -35.90 -50.04 -31.02
CA LEU A 471 -36.10 -49.79 -32.45
C LEU A 471 -35.81 -51.05 -33.30
N GLY A 472 -34.76 -51.83 -32.93
CA GLY A 472 -34.47 -53.11 -33.58
C GLY A 472 -35.61 -54.12 -33.45
N VAL A 473 -36.21 -54.22 -32.28
CA VAL A 473 -37.35 -55.09 -32.00
C VAL A 473 -38.59 -54.64 -32.80
N ILE A 474 -38.91 -53.31 -32.79
CA ILE A 474 -40.03 -52.77 -33.56
C ILE A 474 -39.88 -53.07 -35.07
N THR A 475 -38.69 -52.78 -35.62
CA THR A 475 -38.41 -53.03 -37.04
C THR A 475 -38.53 -54.52 -37.38
N MET A 476 -38.02 -55.40 -36.52
CA MET A 476 -38.03 -56.86 -36.73
C MET A 476 -39.49 -57.37 -36.74
N TYR A 477 -40.27 -57.07 -35.73
CA TYR A 477 -41.67 -57.52 -35.67
C TYR A 477 -42.53 -56.91 -36.76
N SER A 478 -42.34 -55.62 -37.09
CA SER A 478 -43.08 -55.00 -38.21
C SER A 478 -42.75 -55.63 -39.54
N ASN A 479 -41.50 -56.05 -39.79
CA ASN A 479 -41.15 -56.78 -41.01
C ASN A 479 -41.73 -58.21 -41.05
N ILE A 480 -41.71 -58.92 -39.89
CA ILE A 480 -42.33 -60.26 -39.80
C ILE A 480 -43.81 -60.14 -40.12
N LEU A 481 -44.55 -59.23 -39.50
CA LEU A 481 -45.99 -59.02 -39.78
C LEU A 481 -46.22 -58.60 -41.21
N ARG A 482 -45.35 -57.80 -41.84
CA ARG A 482 -45.43 -57.42 -43.25
C ARG A 482 -45.28 -58.59 -44.19
N GLU A 483 -44.53 -59.65 -43.87
CA GLU A 483 -44.39 -60.86 -44.64
C GLU A 483 -45.57 -61.82 -44.46
N GLU A 484 -46.26 -61.78 -43.30
CA GLU A 484 -47.38 -62.64 -42.97
C GLU A 484 -48.74 -62.09 -43.50
N VAL A 485 -48.87 -60.78 -43.73
CA VAL A 485 -50.07 -60.12 -44.18
C VAL A 485 -50.12 -60.06 -45.70
N PRO A 486 -51.24 -60.36 -46.36
CA PRO A 486 -51.40 -60.26 -47.82
C PRO A 486 -51.08 -58.87 -48.36
N ALA A 487 -50.46 -58.78 -49.55
CA ALA A 487 -49.98 -57.51 -50.12
C ALA A 487 -51.15 -56.50 -50.44
N GLU A 488 -52.39 -56.97 -50.53
CA GLU A 488 -53.58 -56.11 -50.79
C GLU A 488 -54.25 -55.63 -49.51
N ASP A 489 -53.76 -56.03 -48.31
CA ASP A 489 -54.35 -55.63 -47.03
C ASP A 489 -53.95 -54.16 -46.67
N PRO A 490 -54.91 -53.34 -46.27
CA PRO A 490 -54.67 -51.95 -45.85
C PRO A 490 -53.56 -51.81 -44.76
N ILE A 491 -53.39 -52.82 -43.88
CA ILE A 491 -52.39 -52.88 -42.81
C ILE A 491 -50.96 -52.85 -43.37
N GLN A 492 -50.74 -53.30 -44.62
CA GLN A 492 -49.41 -53.25 -45.26
C GLN A 492 -48.80 -51.83 -45.27
N LYS A 493 -49.63 -50.83 -45.58
CA LYS A 493 -49.18 -49.42 -45.57
C LYS A 493 -48.84 -48.92 -44.18
N ASP A 494 -49.55 -49.35 -43.15
CA ASP A 494 -49.26 -48.96 -41.77
C ASP A 494 -48.00 -49.61 -41.29
N LEU A 495 -47.72 -50.84 -41.64
CA LEU A 495 -46.46 -51.56 -41.31
C LEU A 495 -45.28 -50.95 -42.05
N GLU A 496 -45.43 -50.59 -43.34
CA GLU A 496 -44.37 -49.84 -44.06
C GLU A 496 -44.06 -48.49 -43.38
N LEU A 497 -45.09 -47.77 -42.95
CA LEU A 497 -44.85 -46.50 -42.22
C LEU A 497 -44.16 -46.71 -40.91
N ILE A 498 -44.51 -47.77 -40.15
CA ILE A 498 -43.83 -48.08 -38.86
C ILE A 498 -42.35 -48.40 -39.10
N VAL A 499 -42.02 -49.23 -40.11
CA VAL A 499 -40.61 -49.57 -40.46
C VAL A 499 -39.87 -48.33 -40.90
N GLU A 500 -40.46 -47.48 -41.73
CA GLU A 500 -39.86 -46.23 -42.19
C GLU A 500 -39.55 -45.28 -41.00
N GLN A 501 -40.46 -45.13 -40.04
CA GLN A 501 -40.26 -44.30 -38.88
C GLN A 501 -39.23 -44.89 -37.92
N ALA A 502 -39.19 -46.21 -37.73
CA ALA A 502 -38.18 -46.87 -36.92
C ALA A 502 -36.78 -46.73 -37.52
N ASP A 503 -36.63 -46.92 -38.83
CA ASP A 503 -35.36 -46.70 -39.54
C ASP A 503 -34.93 -45.23 -39.52
N ARG A 504 -35.86 -44.31 -39.53
CA ARG A 504 -35.60 -42.90 -39.36
C ARG A 504 -35.06 -42.58 -37.96
N CYS A 505 -35.69 -43.12 -36.92
CA CYS A 505 -35.19 -42.98 -35.54
C CYS A 505 -33.76 -43.55 -35.39
N ARG A 506 -33.52 -44.72 -36.04
CA ARG A 506 -32.18 -45.34 -36.06
C ARG A 506 -31.13 -44.45 -36.74
N LYS A 507 -31.45 -43.78 -37.83
CA LYS A 507 -30.58 -42.80 -38.51
C LYS A 507 -30.26 -41.59 -37.61
N ILE A 508 -31.25 -41.07 -36.86
CA ILE A 508 -31.05 -39.97 -35.91
C ILE A 508 -30.11 -40.38 -34.76
N VAL A 509 -30.37 -41.56 -34.18
CA VAL A 509 -29.54 -42.14 -33.10
C VAL A 509 -28.14 -42.48 -33.58
N GLY A 510 -27.99 -42.99 -34.83
CA GLY A 510 -26.69 -43.22 -35.46
C GLY A 510 -25.90 -41.92 -35.67
N GLY A 511 -26.57 -40.82 -36.02
CA GLY A 511 -25.96 -39.48 -36.09
C GLY A 511 -25.43 -39.02 -34.74
N LEU A 512 -26.16 -39.30 -33.66
CA LEU A 512 -25.80 -38.95 -32.28
C LEU A 512 -24.60 -39.79 -31.80
N LEU A 513 -24.56 -41.10 -32.16
CA LEU A 513 -23.45 -42.02 -31.87
C LEU A 513 -22.14 -41.60 -32.56
N ASN A 514 -22.24 -41.21 -33.82
CA ASN A 514 -21.11 -40.73 -34.60
C ASN A 514 -20.51 -39.45 -34.03
N PHE A 515 -21.35 -38.56 -33.48
CA PHE A 515 -20.92 -37.40 -32.75
C PHE A 515 -20.17 -37.76 -31.45
N ALA A 516 -20.62 -38.81 -30.74
CA ALA A 516 -20.04 -39.24 -29.46
C ALA A 516 -18.75 -40.05 -29.59
N ARG A 517 -18.62 -40.89 -30.64
CA ARG A 517 -17.53 -41.85 -30.79
C ARG A 517 -16.23 -41.32 -31.36
N LYS A 518 -16.24 -40.21 -32.09
CA LYS A 518 -15.05 -39.70 -32.79
C LYS A 518 -14.38 -38.54 -32.07
N ASN A 519 -13.96 -38.74 -30.80
CA ASN A 519 -13.14 -37.78 -30.07
C ASN A 519 -11.62 -37.91 -30.33
N GLN A 520 -11.19 -38.79 -31.22
CA GLN A 520 -9.79 -38.90 -31.65
C GLN A 520 -9.68 -38.48 -33.11
N VAL A 521 -8.91 -37.43 -33.36
CA VAL A 521 -8.58 -36.95 -34.70
C VAL A 521 -7.30 -37.63 -35.15
N ASN A 522 -7.34 -38.34 -36.26
CA ASN A 522 -6.14 -38.93 -36.87
C ASN A 522 -5.54 -37.94 -37.86
N ILE A 523 -4.81 -36.96 -37.34
CA ILE A 523 -4.18 -35.91 -38.15
C ILE A 523 -3.02 -36.50 -38.93
N ALA A 524 -3.09 -36.45 -40.26
CA ALA A 524 -2.04 -36.89 -41.18
C ALA A 524 -1.82 -35.85 -42.27
N GLU A 525 -0.68 -35.91 -42.93
CA GLU A 525 -0.41 -35.08 -44.10
C GLU A 525 -1.38 -35.44 -45.23
N THR A 526 -2.28 -34.53 -45.55
CA THR A 526 -3.41 -34.72 -46.46
C THR A 526 -3.29 -33.77 -47.65
N ASP A 527 -3.41 -34.33 -48.86
CA ASP A 527 -3.58 -33.56 -50.10
C ASP A 527 -5.01 -33.00 -50.15
N VAL A 528 -5.16 -31.71 -49.97
CA VAL A 528 -6.45 -31.03 -49.87
C VAL A 528 -7.20 -31.03 -51.20
N VAL A 529 -6.49 -31.08 -52.33
CA VAL A 529 -7.13 -31.18 -53.66
C VAL A 529 -7.78 -32.56 -53.83
N LYS A 530 -7.04 -33.63 -53.49
CA LYS A 530 -7.60 -35.00 -53.50
C LYS A 530 -8.76 -35.17 -52.53
N LEU A 531 -8.69 -34.54 -51.36
CA LEU A 531 -9.78 -34.52 -50.38
C LEU A 531 -11.05 -33.87 -50.97
N ALA A 532 -10.88 -32.73 -51.63
CA ALA A 532 -12.00 -31.98 -52.26
C ALA A 532 -12.60 -32.80 -53.41
N GLU A 533 -11.78 -33.36 -54.28
CA GLU A 533 -12.25 -34.25 -55.41
C GLU A 533 -12.97 -35.48 -54.88
N HIS A 534 -12.42 -36.13 -53.85
CA HIS A 534 -13.04 -37.30 -53.21
C HIS A 534 -14.41 -36.92 -52.59
N SER A 535 -14.51 -35.79 -51.96
CA SER A 535 -15.75 -35.31 -51.34
C SER A 535 -16.81 -34.96 -52.38
N ILE A 536 -16.41 -34.37 -53.50
CA ILE A 536 -17.30 -34.08 -54.64
C ILE A 536 -17.85 -35.39 -55.22
N ASN A 537 -16.97 -36.38 -55.48
CA ASN A 537 -17.35 -37.67 -56.07
C ASN A 537 -18.17 -38.54 -55.11
N SER A 538 -18.17 -38.28 -53.83
CA SER A 538 -18.93 -38.99 -52.80
C SER A 538 -20.37 -38.50 -52.63
N VAL A 539 -20.82 -37.47 -53.39
CA VAL A 539 -22.17 -36.93 -53.33
C VAL A 539 -22.87 -37.10 -54.67
N ILE A 540 -24.10 -37.61 -54.61
CA ILE A 540 -24.95 -37.68 -55.82
C ILE A 540 -25.49 -36.26 -56.10
N VAL A 541 -25.06 -35.66 -57.19
CA VAL A 541 -25.46 -34.30 -57.60
C VAL A 541 -26.63 -34.43 -58.57
N PRO A 542 -27.80 -33.78 -58.34
CA PRO A 542 -28.91 -33.72 -59.28
C PRO A 542 -28.50 -33.12 -60.63
N THR A 543 -29.20 -33.45 -61.70
CA THR A 543 -28.87 -32.99 -63.06
C THR A 543 -29.02 -31.49 -63.28
N ASP A 544 -29.76 -30.83 -62.42
CA ASP A 544 -30.08 -29.38 -62.40
C ASP A 544 -29.13 -28.56 -61.52
N VAL A 545 -28.17 -29.23 -60.79
CA VAL A 545 -27.16 -28.61 -59.98
C VAL A 545 -25.77 -28.78 -60.61
N THR A 546 -25.00 -27.69 -60.70
CA THR A 546 -23.62 -27.70 -61.18
C THR A 546 -22.67 -27.57 -59.98
N LEU A 547 -21.76 -28.53 -59.83
CA LEU A 547 -20.72 -28.51 -58.77
C LEU A 547 -19.33 -28.37 -59.41
N GLY A 548 -18.61 -27.29 -59.04
CA GLY A 548 -17.31 -26.94 -59.58
C GLY A 548 -16.23 -26.85 -58.47
N LEU A 549 -14.97 -27.16 -58.82
CA LEU A 549 -13.79 -27.01 -57.98
C LEU A 549 -12.92 -25.86 -58.52
N GLU A 550 -12.62 -24.87 -57.71
CA GLU A 550 -11.70 -23.78 -57.99
C GLU A 550 -10.49 -23.93 -57.07
N ASN A 551 -9.31 -24.20 -57.67
CA ASN A 551 -8.06 -24.47 -56.93
C ASN A 551 -7.06 -23.34 -57.17
N HIS A 552 -6.77 -22.59 -56.08
CA HIS A 552 -5.75 -21.54 -56.05
C HIS A 552 -4.68 -21.78 -54.98
N LEU A 553 -4.49 -23.03 -54.56
CA LEU A 553 -3.46 -23.42 -53.58
C LEU A 553 -2.05 -23.29 -54.18
N ARG A 554 -1.16 -22.72 -53.41
CA ARG A 554 0.29 -22.72 -53.68
C ARG A 554 0.92 -24.04 -53.21
N ASP A 555 0.49 -24.53 -52.03
CA ASP A 555 0.86 -25.78 -51.41
C ASP A 555 -0.39 -26.61 -51.18
N ARG A 556 -0.43 -27.86 -51.68
CA ARG A 556 -1.59 -28.74 -51.65
C ARG A 556 -1.75 -29.52 -50.36
N THR A 557 -0.72 -29.49 -49.47
CA THR A 557 -0.71 -30.33 -48.27
C THR A 557 -1.14 -29.56 -47.02
N ALA A 558 -1.87 -30.27 -46.13
CA ALA A 558 -2.23 -29.77 -44.80
C ALA A 558 -2.33 -30.97 -43.81
N MET A 559 -2.10 -30.70 -42.53
CA MET A 559 -2.26 -31.65 -41.46
C MET A 559 -3.74 -31.75 -41.05
N LEU A 560 -4.45 -32.73 -41.66
CA LEU A 560 -5.90 -32.92 -41.49
C LEU A 560 -6.24 -34.39 -41.38
N ASP A 561 -7.38 -34.72 -40.77
CA ASP A 561 -7.96 -36.05 -40.83
C ASP A 561 -8.82 -36.16 -42.09
N PHE A 562 -8.39 -36.99 -43.02
CA PHE A 562 -9.03 -37.13 -44.34
C PHE A 562 -10.51 -37.54 -44.26
N ASP A 563 -10.84 -38.52 -43.39
CA ASP A 563 -12.19 -39.05 -43.26
C ASP A 563 -13.16 -38.05 -42.63
N GLN A 564 -12.68 -37.38 -41.55
CA GLN A 564 -13.48 -36.35 -40.89
C GLN A 564 -13.73 -35.14 -41.81
N MET A 565 -12.69 -34.71 -42.52
CA MET A 565 -12.82 -33.58 -43.43
C MET A 565 -13.68 -33.94 -44.67
N THR A 566 -13.63 -35.17 -45.16
CA THR A 566 -14.58 -35.68 -46.19
C THR A 566 -16.01 -35.59 -45.66
N GLN A 567 -16.26 -35.96 -44.42
CA GLN A 567 -17.57 -35.84 -43.79
C GLN A 567 -18.02 -34.38 -43.70
N VAL A 568 -17.13 -33.45 -43.34
CA VAL A 568 -17.43 -31.99 -43.32
C VAL A 568 -17.84 -31.50 -44.69
N LEU A 569 -17.05 -31.76 -45.72
CA LEU A 569 -17.29 -31.28 -47.07
C LEU A 569 -18.55 -31.89 -47.69
N THR A 570 -18.74 -33.20 -47.55
CA THR A 570 -19.95 -33.86 -48.06
C THR A 570 -21.24 -33.35 -47.37
N ASN A 571 -21.19 -33.04 -46.06
CA ASN A 571 -22.35 -32.46 -45.36
C ASN A 571 -22.64 -31.03 -45.84
N LEU A 572 -21.60 -30.20 -46.05
CA LEU A 572 -21.81 -28.85 -46.60
C LEU A 572 -22.37 -28.91 -48.02
N ILE A 573 -21.80 -29.74 -48.89
CA ILE A 573 -22.30 -29.89 -50.26
C ILE A 573 -23.77 -30.38 -50.26
N LYS A 574 -24.14 -31.35 -49.44
CA LYS A 574 -25.54 -31.83 -49.30
C LYS A 574 -26.48 -30.72 -48.82
N ASN A 575 -26.04 -29.90 -47.82
CA ASN A 575 -26.82 -28.78 -47.36
C ASN A 575 -27.05 -27.74 -48.48
N SER A 576 -26.01 -27.49 -49.29
CA SER A 576 -26.09 -26.57 -50.44
C SER A 576 -27.05 -27.10 -51.53
N ILE A 577 -27.02 -28.41 -51.86
CA ILE A 577 -27.98 -29.05 -52.80
C ILE A 577 -29.41 -28.90 -52.29
N GLU A 578 -29.64 -29.19 -51.02
CA GLU A 578 -30.96 -29.08 -50.39
C GLU A 578 -31.50 -27.64 -50.32
N ALA A 579 -30.61 -26.63 -50.36
CA ALA A 579 -30.99 -25.20 -50.42
C ALA A 579 -31.33 -24.73 -51.84
N MET A 580 -31.18 -25.59 -52.84
CA MET A 580 -31.40 -25.26 -54.25
C MET A 580 -32.44 -26.21 -54.89
N PRO A 581 -33.72 -26.18 -54.49
CA PRO A 581 -34.74 -27.10 -55.01
C PRO A 581 -35.01 -26.95 -56.51
N ASP A 582 -34.73 -25.78 -57.07
CA ASP A 582 -34.95 -25.46 -58.48
C ASP A 582 -33.65 -25.49 -59.31
N GLY A 583 -32.60 -26.15 -58.78
CA GLY A 583 -31.28 -26.17 -59.38
C GLY A 583 -30.39 -24.98 -59.02
N GLY A 584 -29.12 -25.05 -59.38
CA GLY A 584 -28.17 -24.00 -59.08
C GLY A 584 -26.71 -24.34 -59.26
N LYS A 585 -25.82 -23.54 -58.65
CA LYS A 585 -24.36 -23.73 -58.73
C LYS A 585 -23.74 -23.78 -57.34
N ILE A 586 -22.92 -24.79 -57.11
CA ILE A 586 -22.06 -24.92 -55.94
C ILE A 586 -20.59 -24.78 -56.38
N THR A 587 -19.85 -23.95 -55.71
CA THR A 587 -18.39 -23.78 -55.94
C THR A 587 -17.61 -24.18 -54.70
N LEU A 588 -16.71 -25.14 -54.83
CA LEU A 588 -15.74 -25.49 -53.82
C LEU A 588 -14.42 -24.75 -54.13
N GLY A 589 -14.07 -23.73 -53.35
CA GLY A 589 -12.90 -22.90 -53.55
C GLY A 589 -11.78 -23.31 -52.56
N LEU A 590 -10.57 -23.50 -53.04
CA LEU A 590 -9.39 -23.80 -52.24
C LEU A 590 -8.38 -22.66 -52.40
N THR A 591 -8.03 -22.04 -51.27
CA THR A 591 -7.03 -20.94 -51.21
C THR A 591 -6.12 -21.12 -50.03
N ASP A 592 -4.94 -20.54 -50.05
CA ASP A 592 -4.00 -20.55 -48.95
C ASP A 592 -3.26 -19.25 -48.71
N THR A 593 -2.74 -19.09 -47.52
CA THR A 593 -1.72 -18.13 -47.11
C THR A 593 -0.50 -18.87 -46.59
N GLU A 594 0.57 -18.16 -46.20
CA GLU A 594 1.77 -18.80 -45.60
C GLU A 594 1.42 -19.66 -44.36
N ASP A 595 0.45 -19.21 -43.52
CA ASP A 595 0.14 -19.82 -42.25
C ASP A 595 -1.20 -20.59 -42.22
N LYS A 596 -2.05 -20.45 -43.22
CA LYS A 596 -3.44 -20.97 -43.20
C LYS A 596 -3.84 -21.54 -44.55
N ILE A 597 -4.68 -22.58 -44.47
CA ILE A 597 -5.43 -23.06 -45.62
C ILE A 597 -6.91 -22.76 -45.43
N MET A 598 -7.58 -22.40 -46.52
CA MET A 598 -9.01 -22.05 -46.53
C MET A 598 -9.74 -22.88 -47.57
N ILE A 599 -10.81 -23.52 -47.12
CA ILE A 599 -11.72 -24.28 -47.96
C ILE A 599 -13.10 -23.56 -47.92
N ARG A 600 -13.56 -23.17 -49.07
CA ARG A 600 -14.82 -22.40 -49.19
C ARG A 600 -15.87 -23.22 -49.96
N VAL A 601 -17.07 -23.34 -49.41
CA VAL A 601 -18.23 -23.94 -50.08
C VAL A 601 -19.24 -22.83 -50.27
N THR A 602 -19.51 -22.49 -51.52
CA THR A 602 -20.46 -21.39 -51.89
C THR A 602 -21.58 -21.97 -52.74
N ASP A 603 -22.83 -21.65 -52.39
CA ASP A 603 -24.02 -21.95 -53.16
C ASP A 603 -24.80 -20.65 -53.50
N ASN A 604 -25.64 -20.73 -54.52
CA ASN A 604 -26.57 -19.68 -54.90
C ASN A 604 -28.01 -20.07 -54.56
N GLY A 605 -28.21 -20.79 -53.47
CA GLY A 605 -29.51 -21.25 -52.99
C GLY A 605 -30.34 -20.19 -52.28
N THR A 606 -31.31 -20.60 -51.49
CA THR A 606 -32.27 -19.73 -50.76
C THR A 606 -31.64 -18.89 -49.67
N GLY A 607 -30.39 -19.19 -49.27
CA GLY A 607 -29.72 -18.51 -48.15
C GLY A 607 -30.29 -18.85 -46.78
N ILE A 608 -29.67 -18.25 -45.74
CA ILE A 608 -30.01 -18.42 -44.33
C ILE A 608 -30.48 -17.08 -43.77
N PRO A 609 -31.71 -16.95 -43.23
CA PRO A 609 -32.17 -15.74 -42.58
C PRO A 609 -31.33 -15.33 -41.39
N ALA A 610 -31.15 -13.99 -41.19
CA ALA A 610 -30.32 -13.44 -40.14
C ALA A 610 -30.70 -13.89 -38.71
N GLU A 611 -32.00 -14.09 -38.48
CA GLU A 611 -32.55 -14.59 -37.18
C GLU A 611 -32.12 -16.02 -36.83
N HIS A 612 -31.59 -16.77 -37.79
CA HIS A 612 -31.13 -18.15 -37.62
C HIS A 612 -29.62 -18.28 -37.51
N MET A 613 -28.88 -17.23 -37.80
CA MET A 613 -27.41 -17.26 -37.82
C MET A 613 -26.79 -17.65 -36.47
N ASP A 614 -27.30 -17.12 -35.38
CA ASP A 614 -26.80 -17.42 -34.02
C ASP A 614 -27.14 -18.85 -33.55
N LYS A 615 -28.10 -19.52 -34.21
CA LYS A 615 -28.58 -20.85 -33.85
C LYS A 615 -28.03 -21.97 -34.74
N LEU A 616 -27.24 -21.66 -35.76
CA LEU A 616 -26.75 -22.61 -36.77
C LEU A 616 -26.02 -23.83 -36.17
N TYR A 617 -25.30 -23.63 -35.12
CA TYR A 617 -24.51 -24.68 -34.45
C TYR A 617 -25.20 -25.27 -33.22
N THR A 618 -26.49 -24.88 -32.97
CA THR A 618 -27.26 -25.45 -31.87
C THR A 618 -27.76 -26.85 -32.29
N PRO A 619 -27.45 -27.91 -31.53
CA PRO A 619 -27.91 -29.27 -31.84
C PRO A 619 -29.44 -29.34 -31.98
N PHE A 620 -29.88 -30.13 -32.96
CA PHE A 620 -31.30 -30.34 -33.33
C PHE A 620 -32.03 -29.11 -33.94
N PHE A 621 -31.34 -27.99 -34.10
CA PHE A 621 -31.94 -26.84 -34.80
C PHE A 621 -32.00 -27.12 -36.30
N THR A 622 -33.20 -27.02 -36.88
CA THR A 622 -33.45 -27.19 -38.32
C THR A 622 -34.65 -26.34 -38.77
N THR A 623 -34.51 -25.73 -39.92
CA THR A 623 -35.59 -25.01 -40.61
C THR A 623 -36.37 -25.90 -41.62
N LYS A 624 -35.91 -27.14 -41.82
CA LYS A 624 -36.50 -28.12 -42.75
C LYS A 624 -37.77 -28.73 -42.15
N ALA A 625 -38.72 -29.12 -43.02
CA ALA A 625 -39.96 -29.78 -42.61
C ALA A 625 -39.68 -31.00 -41.74
N ILE A 626 -40.59 -31.30 -40.83
CA ILE A 626 -40.48 -32.41 -39.88
C ILE A 626 -40.18 -33.69 -40.67
N GLY A 627 -38.97 -34.24 -40.46
CA GLY A 627 -38.57 -35.45 -41.12
C GLY A 627 -37.49 -35.31 -42.18
N LYS A 628 -37.24 -34.15 -42.70
CA LYS A 628 -36.24 -33.93 -43.75
C LYS A 628 -34.89 -33.42 -43.27
N GLY A 629 -34.76 -33.09 -41.98
CA GLY A 629 -33.50 -32.62 -41.37
C GLY A 629 -33.31 -33.12 -39.94
N THR A 630 -32.13 -33.57 -39.58
CA THR A 630 -31.80 -34.00 -38.20
C THR A 630 -31.33 -32.85 -37.28
N GLY A 631 -30.97 -31.71 -37.85
CA GLY A 631 -30.41 -30.58 -37.12
C GLY A 631 -29.03 -30.86 -36.48
N LEU A 632 -28.36 -31.99 -36.87
CA LEU A 632 -27.03 -32.38 -36.32
C LEU A 632 -25.89 -32.08 -37.28
N GLY A 633 -26.13 -31.84 -38.56
CA GLY A 633 -25.08 -31.66 -39.58
C GLY A 633 -24.11 -30.53 -39.28
N LEU A 634 -24.60 -29.32 -39.05
CA LEU A 634 -23.77 -28.12 -38.76
C LEU A 634 -23.06 -28.18 -37.40
N PRO A 635 -23.70 -28.63 -36.29
CA PRO A 635 -22.98 -28.88 -35.03
C PRO A 635 -21.81 -29.88 -35.17
N ILE A 636 -21.96 -30.95 -35.96
CA ILE A 636 -20.90 -31.91 -36.25
C ILE A 636 -19.76 -31.22 -37.02
N ILE A 637 -20.06 -30.47 -38.06
CA ILE A 637 -19.08 -29.70 -38.84
C ILE A 637 -18.29 -28.80 -37.93
N TYR A 638 -18.98 -28.02 -37.08
CA TYR A 638 -18.33 -27.10 -36.12
C TYR A 638 -17.38 -27.85 -35.17
N GLY A 639 -17.85 -28.98 -34.61
CA GLY A 639 -17.02 -29.84 -33.74
C GLY A 639 -15.76 -30.36 -34.43
N ILE A 640 -15.88 -30.89 -35.63
CA ILE A 640 -14.76 -31.39 -36.42
C ILE A 640 -13.74 -30.28 -36.73
N VAL A 641 -14.25 -29.13 -37.20
CA VAL A 641 -13.37 -27.98 -37.53
C VAL A 641 -12.60 -27.51 -36.29
N LYS A 642 -13.25 -27.43 -35.13
CA LYS A 642 -12.60 -27.01 -33.88
C LYS A 642 -11.59 -28.07 -33.37
N MET A 643 -11.85 -29.35 -33.53
CA MET A 643 -10.87 -30.40 -33.20
C MET A 643 -9.61 -30.30 -34.07
N HIS A 644 -9.71 -29.85 -35.30
CA HIS A 644 -8.59 -29.55 -36.17
C HIS A 644 -7.92 -28.18 -35.92
N LYS A 645 -8.26 -27.52 -34.80
CA LYS A 645 -7.80 -26.14 -34.45
C LYS A 645 -8.15 -25.12 -35.53
N GLY A 646 -9.18 -25.42 -36.33
CA GLY A 646 -9.69 -24.55 -37.38
C GLY A 646 -10.74 -23.57 -36.90
N ASP A 647 -11.16 -22.73 -37.82
CA ASP A 647 -12.28 -21.81 -37.64
C ASP A 647 -13.25 -21.91 -38.79
N ILE A 648 -14.53 -21.58 -38.54
CA ILE A 648 -15.61 -21.62 -39.54
C ILE A 648 -16.34 -20.29 -39.57
N LYS A 649 -16.43 -19.68 -40.74
CA LYS A 649 -17.21 -18.45 -41.00
C LYS A 649 -18.34 -18.76 -41.95
N VAL A 650 -19.47 -18.07 -41.74
CA VAL A 650 -20.68 -18.20 -42.59
C VAL A 650 -21.10 -16.82 -43.02
N GLU A 651 -21.28 -16.67 -44.31
CA GLU A 651 -21.85 -15.46 -44.95
C GLU A 651 -23.06 -15.92 -45.77
N SER A 652 -24.22 -15.35 -45.53
CA SER A 652 -25.45 -15.77 -46.21
C SER A 652 -26.42 -14.62 -46.43
N ASN A 653 -27.07 -14.63 -47.55
CA ASN A 653 -28.15 -13.71 -47.88
C ASN A 653 -29.39 -14.51 -48.28
N ALA A 654 -30.49 -14.34 -47.54
CA ALA A 654 -31.78 -14.93 -47.83
C ALA A 654 -32.79 -13.92 -48.39
N ASP A 655 -32.40 -12.62 -48.54
CA ASP A 655 -33.29 -11.59 -49.05
C ASP A 655 -32.92 -11.24 -50.51
N PRO A 656 -33.75 -11.62 -51.46
CA PRO A 656 -33.54 -11.30 -52.90
C PRO A 656 -33.48 -9.79 -53.19
N SER A 657 -34.08 -8.96 -52.33
CA SER A 657 -34.04 -7.50 -52.49
C SER A 657 -32.68 -6.88 -52.11
N ALA A 658 -31.92 -7.56 -51.30
CA ALA A 658 -30.59 -7.13 -50.83
C ALA A 658 -29.43 -7.60 -51.76
N GLY A 659 -29.74 -8.42 -52.79
CA GLY A 659 -28.77 -8.92 -53.77
C GLY A 659 -28.95 -10.41 -54.07
N ALA A 660 -27.93 -11.02 -54.68
CA ALA A 660 -27.94 -12.46 -54.98
C ALA A 660 -28.08 -13.29 -53.69
N THR A 661 -29.05 -14.23 -53.66
CA THR A 661 -29.21 -15.16 -52.51
C THR A 661 -28.18 -16.27 -52.57
N GLY A 662 -27.87 -16.86 -51.40
CA GLY A 662 -26.96 -17.99 -51.28
C GLY A 662 -26.20 -18.01 -49.96
N THR A 663 -25.41 -19.05 -49.77
CA THR A 663 -24.60 -19.24 -48.56
C THR A 663 -23.14 -19.55 -48.89
N THR A 664 -22.22 -18.98 -48.15
CA THR A 664 -20.79 -19.30 -48.21
C THR A 664 -20.29 -19.74 -46.84
N PHE A 665 -19.85 -20.97 -46.75
CA PHE A 665 -19.11 -21.47 -45.62
C PHE A 665 -17.62 -21.41 -45.89
N THR A 666 -16.84 -20.75 -45.03
CA THR A 666 -15.38 -20.67 -45.12
C THR A 666 -14.74 -21.40 -43.92
N LEU A 667 -14.07 -22.49 -44.19
CA LEU A 667 -13.30 -23.28 -43.22
C LEU A 667 -11.86 -22.81 -43.29
N ILE A 668 -11.28 -22.49 -42.13
CA ILE A 668 -9.92 -21.94 -42.01
C ILE A 668 -9.11 -22.85 -41.09
N PHE A 669 -8.03 -23.43 -41.57
CA PHE A 669 -7.16 -24.31 -40.78
C PHE A 669 -5.74 -23.75 -40.73
N PRO A 670 -5.06 -23.83 -39.55
CA PRO A 670 -3.64 -23.45 -39.47
C PRO A 670 -2.79 -24.47 -40.22
N ARG A 671 -1.77 -24.02 -40.94
CA ARG A 671 -0.73 -24.87 -41.49
C ARG A 671 0.22 -25.27 -40.36
N GLN A 672 0.03 -26.41 -39.75
CA GLN A 672 1.03 -27.01 -38.87
C GLN A 672 2.12 -27.64 -39.74
N ARG A 673 3.27 -27.00 -39.88
CA ARG A 673 4.46 -27.66 -40.38
C ARG A 673 4.89 -28.68 -39.33
N ALA A 674 5.10 -29.96 -39.74
CA ALA A 674 5.72 -30.93 -38.90
C ALA A 674 7.06 -30.36 -38.41
N VAL A 675 7.18 -30.09 -37.10
CA VAL A 675 8.49 -29.83 -36.49
C VAL A 675 9.22 -31.16 -36.54
N ILE A 676 10.13 -31.29 -37.52
CA ILE A 676 11.10 -32.39 -37.53
C ILE A 676 11.95 -32.17 -36.28
N GLN A 677 11.73 -33.04 -35.26
CA GLN A 677 12.63 -33.18 -34.10
C GLN A 677 13.92 -33.84 -34.53
#